data_4bac181b24c9f87b1c2b410c9df783ec
#
_entry.id   4bac181b24c9f87b1c2b410c9df783ec
#
_cell.length_a   1.000
_cell.length_b   1.000
_cell.length_c   1.000
_cell.angle_alpha   90.00
_cell.angle_beta   90.00
_cell.angle_gamma   90.00
#
_symmetry.space_group_name_H-M   'P 1'
#
loop_
_entity.id
_entity.type
_entity.pdbx_description
1 polymer ?
#
loop_
_entity_poly.entity_id
_entity_poly.type
_entity_poly.pdbx_seq_one_letter_code
_entity_poly.pdbx_strand_id
1 'polypeptide(L)'
;MGTVTEVHDFLRLLYARAADAFSLETGEPMVRYTDAQIAENILARFEGEKLLMLAPMVRGRKGHYRELFEQIMRQGYVRARVDGHLKELEPGFKVDRYKVHDIEAVVDRIVVRSQDQARIFKSVQTALALGKGTMAVMPLEGNDPIHFSRNLMCPSTGLAYPDPEPNLFSFNSPYGACPTCNGLGKVAEVDPETLMPDPAATVKRGGIAPLGKLKDNLTSRIVASILAGHKISPSTPVGKIPEAVMGEILYGTDREVKLQDKGGIRGGTVPFEGLVAAIVRSAQKAKSIPLRRWAQSFMHKVTCPTCDGARLKPVSLQFRLGGKTIGELGHLDLVDLSAFLDGLEGQLSEKQAIIAQAPLKEVRARIGFLLDVGLGYLSLDRPTRSISGGEAQRIRLATQIGSRLTEVLYILDEPSIGLHQRDNRKLIDSLCALRDAGNSVIVVEHDEDMMLAADHLVDIGPGAGVHGGAIVAQGPPNAHLASASVTAQFLNGEKCIALPKKRRKGHRKNLILKGATGHNLQKVDLKLPLGCLIGVSGVSGSGKSTLVNQTLLPALLNHLHDDIRIPLPHKRIMGMQHIDKCIAIDQSPIGRTPRSNPATYTGLMDLIRTQFTLLPEAKIRGYKKGRFSFNVAGGRCETCKGAGVRTVEMNFLPDVHVTCETCQGKRFNRETLEVRYKGKSIADVLAMTVDDAFVFFEAIPKIHRITSTLRSVGLGYITLGQQSTTLSGGEAQRVKLASELARVGTGNTLYILDEPTTGLHFQDVQMLIDVLHRLVDQGNTVVVIEHQLDVIKVCDHVVDVGPEGGKHGGTIVAQGTPEQVAEAPQSHTGKYLKELLAR
;
A
#
# COMPACT_ATOMS: atom_id res chain seq x y z
N MET A 1 7.71 3.19 4.07
CA MET A 1 7.81 3.47 5.52
C MET A 1 9.07 4.26 5.84
N GLY A 2 10.27 3.83 5.46
CA GLY A 2 11.56 4.43 5.82
C GLY A 2 11.73 5.95 5.57
N THR A 3 10.99 6.54 4.61
CA THR A 3 10.98 7.99 4.38
C THR A 3 10.11 8.77 5.37
N VAL A 4 9.08 8.16 5.92
CA VAL A 4 8.20 8.78 6.93
C VAL A 4 8.90 8.77 8.30
N THR A 5 9.69 7.75 8.57
CA THR A 5 10.46 7.58 9.82
C THR A 5 11.83 8.25 9.79
N GLU A 6 12.19 8.90 8.70
CA GLU A 6 13.52 9.48 8.43
C GLU A 6 14.70 8.49 8.46
N VAL A 7 14.46 7.23 8.79
CA VAL A 7 15.49 6.17 8.83
C VAL A 7 16.22 6.08 7.48
N HIS A 8 15.46 6.18 6.38
CA HIS A 8 16.03 6.12 5.03
C HIS A 8 16.97 7.28 4.72
N ASP A 9 16.77 8.45 5.33
CA ASP A 9 17.62 9.63 5.10
C ASP A 9 19.00 9.44 5.74
N PHE A 10 19.04 8.88 6.94
CA PHE A 10 20.30 8.51 7.60
C PHE A 10 20.99 7.33 6.92
N LEU A 11 20.24 6.32 6.44
CA LEU A 11 20.82 5.22 5.66
C LEU A 11 21.47 5.72 4.37
N ARG A 12 20.81 6.64 3.64
CA ARG A 12 21.40 7.25 2.42
C ARG A 12 22.71 7.97 2.72
N LEU A 13 22.76 8.71 3.84
CA LEU A 13 23.98 9.39 4.27
C LEU A 13 25.08 8.38 4.61
N LEU A 14 24.72 7.31 5.33
CA LEU A 14 25.62 6.24 5.72
C LEU A 14 26.22 5.54 4.49
N TYR A 15 25.39 5.18 3.51
CA TYR A 15 25.86 4.56 2.26
C TYR A 15 26.73 5.49 1.43
N ALA A 16 26.38 6.77 1.36
CA ALA A 16 27.19 7.75 0.61
C ALA A 16 28.59 7.98 1.23
N ARG A 17 28.76 7.73 2.52
CA ARG A 17 30.01 8.07 3.23
C ARG A 17 30.83 6.85 3.65
N ALA A 18 30.21 5.70 3.91
CA ALA A 18 30.87 4.56 4.51
C ALA A 18 30.74 3.24 3.71
N ALA A 19 29.92 3.16 2.65
CA ALA A 19 29.76 1.94 1.88
C ALA A 19 30.94 1.69 0.92
N ASP A 20 31.29 0.43 0.73
CA ASP A 20 32.23 -0.03 -0.29
C ASP A 20 31.51 -0.13 -1.65
N ALA A 21 32.18 0.35 -2.69
CA ALA A 21 31.64 0.30 -4.06
C ALA A 21 32.23 -0.87 -4.85
N PHE A 22 31.38 -1.51 -5.64
CA PHE A 22 31.74 -2.65 -6.50
C PHE A 22 31.43 -2.34 -7.96
N SER A 23 32.16 -2.93 -8.87
CA SER A 23 31.92 -2.80 -10.31
C SER A 23 30.65 -3.55 -10.73
N LEU A 24 29.77 -2.88 -11.49
CA LEU A 24 28.57 -3.51 -12.06
C LEU A 24 28.90 -4.60 -13.08
N GLU A 25 30.06 -4.50 -13.74
CA GLU A 25 30.49 -5.41 -14.82
C GLU A 25 31.23 -6.64 -14.28
N THR A 26 32.14 -6.43 -13.33
CA THR A 26 33.06 -7.49 -12.85
C THR A 26 32.78 -7.92 -11.42
N GLY A 27 32.06 -7.12 -10.63
CA GLY A 27 31.85 -7.37 -9.20
C GLY A 27 33.09 -7.08 -8.34
N GLU A 28 34.18 -6.58 -8.95
CA GLU A 28 35.40 -6.23 -8.21
C GLU A 28 35.21 -4.97 -7.37
N PRO A 29 35.91 -4.84 -6.23
CA PRO A 29 35.90 -3.61 -5.44
C PRO A 29 36.47 -2.45 -6.24
N MET A 30 35.79 -1.31 -6.18
CA MET A 30 36.24 -0.09 -6.83
C MET A 30 37.26 0.64 -5.94
N VAL A 31 38.25 1.16 -6.59
CA VAL A 31 39.35 1.85 -5.91
C VAL A 31 39.40 3.34 -6.24
N ARG A 32 39.92 4.10 -5.35
CA ARG A 32 40.21 5.55 -5.49
C ARG A 32 41.65 5.79 -5.11
N TYR A 33 42.37 6.50 -5.96
CA TYR A 33 43.76 6.81 -5.73
C TYR A 33 43.98 8.32 -5.58
N THR A 34 44.85 8.71 -4.68
CA THR A 34 45.44 10.07 -4.68
C THR A 34 46.50 10.17 -5.76
N ASP A 35 46.82 11.38 -6.21
CA ASP A 35 47.85 11.62 -7.23
C ASP A 35 49.22 11.03 -6.81
N ALA A 36 49.53 11.11 -5.52
CA ALA A 36 50.74 10.52 -4.96
C ALA A 36 50.74 8.99 -5.08
N GLN A 37 49.65 8.35 -4.68
CA GLN A 37 49.49 6.90 -4.79
C GLN A 37 49.52 6.41 -6.23
N ILE A 38 48.99 7.18 -7.19
CA ILE A 38 49.08 6.85 -8.63
C ILE A 38 50.55 6.89 -9.06
N ALA A 39 51.27 7.96 -8.72
CA ALA A 39 52.67 8.08 -9.08
C ALA A 39 53.56 6.99 -8.45
N GLU A 40 53.30 6.65 -7.16
CA GLU A 40 54.01 5.56 -6.46
C GLU A 40 53.70 4.19 -7.12
N ASN A 41 52.42 3.91 -7.45
CA ASN A 41 52.05 2.68 -8.14
C ASN A 41 52.73 2.55 -9.52
N ILE A 42 52.81 3.67 -10.26
CA ILE A 42 53.49 3.69 -11.56
C ILE A 42 54.99 3.38 -11.38
N LEU A 43 55.63 4.01 -10.41
CA LEU A 43 57.06 3.76 -10.09
C LEU A 43 57.31 2.30 -9.68
N ALA A 44 56.46 1.77 -8.77
CA ALA A 44 56.65 0.42 -8.24
C ALA A 44 56.41 -0.70 -9.26
N ARG A 45 55.46 -0.48 -10.19
CA ARG A 45 55.07 -1.52 -11.15
C ARG A 45 55.82 -1.52 -12.46
N PHE A 46 56.36 -0.34 -12.88
CA PHE A 46 56.87 -0.15 -14.23
C PHE A 46 58.30 0.40 -14.27
N GLU A 47 59.09 0.26 -13.19
CA GLU A 47 60.46 0.71 -13.15
C GLU A 47 61.28 0.17 -14.36
N GLY A 48 61.87 1.07 -15.14
CA GLY A 48 62.62 0.77 -16.35
C GLY A 48 61.82 0.70 -17.64
N GLU A 49 60.47 0.64 -17.58
CA GLU A 49 59.62 0.49 -18.77
C GLU A 49 59.34 1.84 -19.43
N LYS A 50 59.01 1.77 -20.75
CA LYS A 50 58.50 2.91 -21.52
C LYS A 50 56.99 2.94 -21.46
N LEU A 51 56.42 3.97 -20.86
CA LEU A 51 54.96 4.12 -20.71
C LEU A 51 54.41 5.28 -21.54
N LEU A 52 53.17 5.07 -22.01
CA LEU A 52 52.28 6.13 -22.48
C LEU A 52 51.34 6.50 -21.34
N MET A 53 51.24 7.80 -21.01
CA MET A 53 50.25 8.34 -20.12
C MET A 53 49.06 8.84 -20.95
N LEU A 54 47.90 8.30 -20.69
CA LEU A 54 46.67 8.49 -21.47
C LEU A 54 45.61 9.22 -20.63
N ALA A 55 44.95 10.19 -21.25
CA ALA A 55 43.79 10.86 -20.68
C ALA A 55 42.54 10.44 -21.47
N PRO A 56 41.58 9.68 -20.89
CA PRO A 56 40.35 9.29 -21.56
C PRO A 56 39.46 10.53 -21.80
N MET A 57 39.12 10.78 -23.08
CA MET A 57 38.27 11.90 -23.50
C MET A 57 36.89 11.47 -23.91
N VAL A 58 36.76 10.31 -24.56
CA VAL A 58 35.50 9.70 -24.98
C VAL A 58 35.53 8.20 -24.72
N ARG A 59 34.47 7.64 -24.18
CA ARG A 59 34.28 6.21 -23.98
C ARG A 59 32.92 5.76 -24.49
N GLY A 60 32.92 4.80 -25.40
CA GLY A 60 31.74 4.09 -25.87
C GLY A 60 30.69 4.98 -26.53
N ARG A 61 31.05 6.05 -27.24
CA ARG A 61 30.07 6.99 -27.83
C ARG A 61 30.25 7.15 -29.34
N LYS A 62 29.13 7.32 -30.03
CA LYS A 62 29.10 7.63 -31.47
C LYS A 62 29.38 9.12 -31.70
N GLY A 63 30.10 9.44 -32.77
CA GLY A 63 30.38 10.84 -33.14
C GLY A 63 31.60 10.96 -34.05
N HIS A 64 31.76 12.06 -34.79
CA HIS A 64 32.91 12.29 -35.65
C HIS A 64 34.10 12.96 -34.93
N TYR A 65 33.86 13.55 -33.77
CA TYR A 65 34.84 14.14 -32.81
C TYR A 65 35.87 15.09 -33.37
N ARG A 66 35.63 15.72 -34.51
CA ARG A 66 36.56 16.68 -35.15
C ARG A 66 36.99 17.81 -34.21
N GLU A 67 36.01 18.45 -33.56
CA GLU A 67 36.23 19.57 -32.63
C GLU A 67 37.04 19.13 -31.41
N LEU A 68 36.81 17.92 -30.90
CA LEU A 68 37.60 17.37 -29.80
C LEU A 68 39.06 17.15 -30.20
N PHE A 69 39.36 16.62 -31.39
CA PHE A 69 40.69 16.43 -31.85
C PHE A 69 41.41 17.78 -32.09
N GLU A 70 40.72 18.80 -32.62
CA GLU A 70 41.22 20.15 -32.73
C GLU A 70 41.52 20.76 -31.34
N GLN A 71 40.67 20.51 -30.32
CA GLN A 71 40.93 20.95 -28.95
C GLN A 71 42.14 20.27 -28.35
N ILE A 72 42.34 18.97 -28.52
CA ILE A 72 43.51 18.20 -28.05
C ILE A 72 44.78 18.79 -28.68
N MET A 73 44.79 19.07 -29.98
CA MET A 73 45.90 19.67 -30.69
C MET A 73 46.22 21.09 -30.22
N ARG A 74 45.20 21.92 -29.96
CA ARG A 74 45.41 23.31 -29.41
C ARG A 74 46.03 23.28 -28.01
N GLN A 75 45.83 22.21 -27.22
CA GLN A 75 46.48 22.00 -25.93
C GLN A 75 47.90 21.43 -26.04
N GLY A 76 48.41 21.26 -27.26
CA GLY A 76 49.78 20.82 -27.52
C GLY A 76 49.97 19.30 -27.61
N TYR A 77 48.91 18.51 -27.59
CA TYR A 77 49.01 17.05 -27.73
C TYR A 77 48.89 16.65 -29.20
N VAL A 78 49.89 15.93 -29.70
CA VAL A 78 50.01 15.55 -31.11
C VAL A 78 49.51 14.12 -31.42
N ARG A 79 49.18 13.35 -30.40
CA ARG A 79 48.77 11.94 -30.56
C ARG A 79 47.55 11.63 -29.70
N ALA A 80 46.71 10.72 -30.22
CA ALA A 80 45.61 10.10 -29.49
C ALA A 80 45.57 8.60 -29.77
N ARG A 81 45.13 7.84 -28.81
CA ARG A 81 44.72 6.44 -28.97
C ARG A 81 43.25 6.42 -29.31
N VAL A 82 42.90 5.90 -30.49
CA VAL A 82 41.54 5.83 -31.02
C VAL A 82 41.21 4.36 -31.28
N ASP A 83 40.19 3.87 -30.61
CA ASP A 83 39.75 2.45 -30.74
C ASP A 83 40.88 1.45 -30.57
N GLY A 84 41.74 1.69 -29.59
CA GLY A 84 42.90 0.83 -29.30
C GLY A 84 44.16 1.13 -30.12
N HIS A 85 44.12 1.99 -31.15
CA HIS A 85 45.21 2.28 -32.04
C HIS A 85 45.78 3.71 -31.85
N LEU A 86 47.09 3.83 -31.73
CA LEU A 86 47.77 5.12 -31.71
C LEU A 86 47.69 5.82 -33.06
N LYS A 87 47.23 7.06 -33.08
CA LYS A 87 47.09 7.92 -34.24
C LYS A 87 47.81 9.24 -34.00
N GLU A 88 48.52 9.71 -35.01
CA GLU A 88 48.98 11.12 -35.04
C GLU A 88 47.79 12.00 -35.46
N LEU A 89 47.65 13.13 -34.75
CA LEU A 89 46.56 14.05 -35.02
C LEU A 89 47.03 15.12 -36.03
N GLU A 90 46.25 15.25 -37.09
CA GLU A 90 46.43 16.28 -38.10
C GLU A 90 45.22 17.22 -38.16
N PRO A 91 45.42 18.47 -38.64
CA PRO A 91 44.28 19.40 -38.79
C PRO A 91 43.17 18.76 -39.65
N GLY A 92 41.94 18.71 -39.09
CA GLY A 92 40.79 18.10 -39.77
C GLY A 92 40.59 16.60 -39.51
N PHE A 93 41.42 15.97 -38.65
CA PHE A 93 41.24 14.56 -38.27
C PHE A 93 39.84 14.32 -37.72
N LYS A 94 39.21 13.23 -38.14
CA LYS A 94 37.88 12.82 -37.75
C LYS A 94 37.72 11.28 -37.80
N VAL A 95 36.78 10.77 -37.02
CA VAL A 95 36.42 9.35 -37.02
C VAL A 95 35.03 9.12 -37.60
N ASP A 96 34.62 7.90 -37.81
CA ASP A 96 33.32 7.53 -38.40
C ASP A 96 32.18 7.90 -37.46
N ARG A 97 31.28 8.77 -37.90
CA ARG A 97 30.14 9.26 -37.10
C ARG A 97 29.20 8.17 -36.56
N TYR A 98 29.10 7.04 -37.29
CA TYR A 98 28.14 6.00 -37.01
C TYR A 98 28.67 4.86 -36.12
N LYS A 99 29.98 4.82 -35.93
CA LYS A 99 30.65 3.85 -35.05
C LYS A 99 30.78 4.37 -33.63
N VAL A 100 30.90 3.45 -32.71
CA VAL A 100 31.23 3.72 -31.31
C VAL A 100 32.73 3.87 -31.21
N HIS A 101 33.20 4.91 -30.51
CA HIS A 101 34.63 5.23 -30.39
C HIS A 101 35.04 5.37 -28.93
N ASP A 102 36.28 4.93 -28.66
CA ASP A 102 37.07 5.24 -27.46
C ASP A 102 38.24 6.11 -27.87
N ILE A 103 38.35 7.29 -27.27
CA ILE A 103 39.38 8.29 -27.60
C ILE A 103 40.14 8.69 -26.34
N GLU A 104 41.43 8.52 -26.34
CA GLU A 104 42.37 8.87 -25.26
C GLU A 104 43.46 9.75 -25.80
N ALA A 105 43.65 10.92 -25.17
CA ALA A 105 44.80 11.82 -25.51
C ALA A 105 46.07 11.26 -24.90
N VAL A 106 47.16 11.23 -25.68
CA VAL A 106 48.48 10.88 -25.16
C VAL A 106 49.12 12.12 -24.54
N VAL A 107 49.18 12.14 -23.19
CA VAL A 107 49.69 13.28 -22.43
C VAL A 107 51.19 13.29 -22.34
N ASP A 108 51.80 12.15 -22.10
CA ASP A 108 53.28 12.05 -22.00
C ASP A 108 53.74 10.62 -22.44
N ARG A 109 54.99 10.55 -22.86
CA ARG A 109 55.72 9.32 -23.13
C ARG A 109 56.99 9.32 -22.29
N ILE A 110 57.04 8.46 -21.28
CA ILE A 110 58.09 8.50 -20.26
C ILE A 110 58.74 7.11 -20.09
N VAL A 111 60.02 7.13 -19.80
CA VAL A 111 60.71 5.95 -19.24
C VAL A 111 60.63 6.10 -17.73
N VAL A 112 60.04 5.12 -17.07
CA VAL A 112 59.83 5.19 -15.60
C VAL A 112 61.18 4.95 -14.92
N ARG A 113 61.66 5.93 -14.15
CA ARG A 113 62.83 5.82 -13.31
C ARG A 113 62.62 6.51 -11.98
N SER A 114 63.12 5.96 -10.92
CA SER A 114 62.93 6.50 -9.55
C SER A 114 63.43 7.94 -9.43
N GLN A 115 64.43 8.35 -10.23
CA GLN A 115 64.94 9.74 -10.26
C GLN A 115 63.97 10.71 -10.96
N ASP A 116 62.99 10.24 -11.75
CA ASP A 116 62.05 11.05 -12.50
C ASP A 116 60.70 11.24 -11.77
N GLN A 117 60.62 10.98 -10.44
CA GLN A 117 59.42 11.02 -9.64
C GLN A 117 58.63 12.32 -9.81
N ALA A 118 59.30 13.50 -9.78
CA ALA A 118 58.64 14.80 -9.92
C ALA A 118 58.00 14.99 -11.31
N ARG A 119 58.63 14.47 -12.38
CA ARG A 119 58.10 14.48 -13.74
C ARG A 119 56.88 13.56 -13.86
N ILE A 120 56.98 12.33 -13.33
CA ILE A 120 55.89 11.39 -13.31
C ILE A 120 54.68 11.98 -12.59
N PHE A 121 54.86 12.59 -11.42
CA PHE A 121 53.81 13.22 -10.65
C PHE A 121 53.13 14.36 -11.44
N LYS A 122 53.90 15.22 -12.12
CA LYS A 122 53.36 16.30 -12.96
C LYS A 122 52.58 15.76 -14.16
N SER A 123 53.09 14.72 -14.83
CA SER A 123 52.36 14.07 -15.94
C SER A 123 51.09 13.38 -15.49
N VAL A 124 51.08 12.76 -14.29
CA VAL A 124 49.88 12.21 -13.63
C VAL A 124 48.86 13.32 -13.39
N GLN A 125 49.26 14.44 -12.79
CA GLN A 125 48.37 15.58 -12.55
C GLN A 125 47.77 16.12 -13.86
N THR A 126 48.57 16.23 -14.88
CA THR A 126 48.14 16.72 -16.21
C THR A 126 47.13 15.75 -16.86
N ALA A 127 47.45 14.46 -16.84
CA ALA A 127 46.56 13.43 -17.37
C ALA A 127 45.20 13.35 -16.63
N LEU A 128 45.24 13.44 -15.32
CA LEU A 128 44.01 13.47 -14.50
C LEU A 128 43.19 14.76 -14.72
N ALA A 129 43.83 15.90 -14.88
CA ALA A 129 43.14 17.16 -15.18
C ALA A 129 42.44 17.09 -16.55
N LEU A 130 43.11 16.60 -17.57
CA LEU A 130 42.57 16.44 -18.93
C LEU A 130 41.48 15.36 -18.97
N GLY A 131 41.69 14.23 -18.33
CA GLY A 131 40.76 13.10 -18.26
C GLY A 131 39.68 13.23 -17.18
N LYS A 132 39.49 14.45 -16.63
CA LYS A 132 38.45 14.75 -15.60
C LYS A 132 38.48 13.81 -14.39
N GLY A 133 39.69 13.60 -13.85
CA GLY A 133 39.93 12.76 -12.68
C GLY A 133 40.26 11.30 -13.03
N THR A 134 40.29 10.91 -14.29
CA THR A 134 40.67 9.58 -14.76
C THR A 134 41.89 9.61 -15.69
N MET A 135 42.72 8.61 -15.61
CA MET A 135 43.86 8.43 -16.51
C MET A 135 44.12 6.93 -16.72
N ALA A 136 44.92 6.62 -17.72
CA ALA A 136 45.48 5.29 -17.91
C ALA A 136 46.97 5.35 -18.24
N VAL A 137 47.66 4.29 -17.89
CA VAL A 137 49.05 4.08 -18.35
C VAL A 137 49.10 2.79 -19.19
N MET A 138 49.92 2.81 -20.22
CA MET A 138 50.05 1.65 -21.09
C MET A 138 51.55 1.48 -21.44
N PRO A 139 52.12 0.27 -21.27
CA PRO A 139 53.47 -0.04 -21.78
C PRO A 139 53.48 0.15 -23.29
N LEU A 140 54.60 0.70 -23.82
CA LEU A 140 54.70 0.97 -25.28
C LEU A 140 54.61 -0.30 -26.12
N GLU A 141 54.99 -1.43 -25.57
CA GLU A 141 54.95 -2.76 -26.18
C GLU A 141 53.73 -3.60 -25.71
N GLY A 142 52.84 -3.04 -24.92
CA GLY A 142 51.62 -3.66 -24.37
C GLY A 142 50.36 -3.17 -25.06
N ASN A 143 49.30 -3.95 -25.02
CA ASN A 143 48.03 -3.60 -25.63
C ASN A 143 46.96 -3.16 -24.59
N ASP A 144 47.13 -3.51 -23.33
CA ASP A 144 46.09 -3.28 -22.30
C ASP A 144 46.50 -2.11 -21.38
N PRO A 145 45.69 -1.04 -21.32
CA PRO A 145 45.91 0.10 -20.44
C PRO A 145 45.50 -0.25 -19.00
N ILE A 146 46.32 0.16 -18.04
CA ILE A 146 46.00 0.12 -16.61
C ILE A 146 45.41 1.46 -16.24
N HIS A 147 44.20 1.43 -15.70
CA HIS A 147 43.44 2.62 -15.35
C HIS A 147 43.67 3.08 -13.93
N PHE A 148 43.74 4.41 -13.73
CA PHE A 148 43.82 5.09 -12.44
C PHE A 148 42.80 6.24 -12.38
N SER A 149 42.24 6.51 -11.19
CA SER A 149 41.25 7.57 -11.04
C SER A 149 41.29 8.17 -9.64
N ARG A 150 40.99 9.47 -9.57
CA ARG A 150 40.62 10.15 -8.32
C ARG A 150 39.20 9.76 -7.88
N ASN A 151 38.36 9.31 -8.81
CA ASN A 151 37.00 8.86 -8.57
C ASN A 151 36.98 7.33 -8.34
N LEU A 152 35.89 6.81 -7.79
CA LEU A 152 35.70 5.38 -7.68
C LEU A 152 35.73 4.73 -9.06
N MET A 153 36.64 3.78 -9.27
CA MET A 153 36.85 3.14 -10.56
C MET A 153 37.20 1.67 -10.40
N CYS A 154 36.70 0.84 -11.31
CA CYS A 154 37.13 -0.54 -11.47
C CYS A 154 38.54 -0.61 -12.05
N PRO A 155 39.53 -1.25 -11.36
CA PRO A 155 40.92 -1.30 -11.84
C PRO A 155 41.08 -2.04 -13.19
N SER A 156 40.27 -3.08 -13.43
CA SER A 156 40.36 -3.93 -14.63
C SER A 156 39.68 -3.29 -15.85
N THR A 157 38.49 -2.71 -15.70
CA THR A 157 37.69 -2.19 -16.84
C THR A 157 37.79 -0.68 -17.01
N GLY A 158 38.26 0.05 -15.98
CA GLY A 158 38.24 1.51 -15.95
C GLY A 158 36.81 2.12 -15.87
N LEU A 159 35.79 1.33 -15.60
CA LEU A 159 34.46 1.84 -15.32
C LEU A 159 34.51 2.72 -14.07
N ALA A 160 34.10 3.97 -14.18
CA ALA A 160 34.14 4.93 -13.06
C ALA A 160 32.71 5.32 -12.63
N TYR A 161 32.49 5.44 -11.33
CA TYR A 161 31.25 5.97 -10.77
C TYR A 161 31.46 7.43 -10.35
N PRO A 162 30.40 8.26 -10.43
CA PRO A 162 30.42 9.58 -9.80
C PRO A 162 30.59 9.43 -8.29
N ASP A 163 31.03 10.50 -7.65
CA ASP A 163 31.12 10.53 -6.18
C ASP A 163 29.74 10.19 -5.58
N PRO A 164 29.70 9.27 -4.60
CA PRO A 164 28.45 8.84 -4.00
C PRO A 164 27.88 9.95 -3.11
N GLU A 165 26.81 10.59 -3.61
CA GLU A 165 25.99 11.53 -2.86
C GLU A 165 24.75 10.84 -2.30
N PRO A 166 24.12 11.33 -1.20
CA PRO A 166 22.88 10.76 -0.66
C PRO A 166 21.74 10.65 -1.68
N ASN A 167 21.71 11.53 -2.69
CA ASN A 167 20.73 11.50 -3.77
C ASN A 167 20.84 10.28 -4.70
N LEU A 168 22.03 9.68 -4.80
CA LEU A 168 22.25 8.44 -5.55
C LEU A 168 21.50 7.25 -4.94
N PHE A 169 21.25 7.28 -3.64
CA PHE A 169 20.53 6.26 -2.88
C PHE A 169 19.06 6.60 -2.63
N SER A 170 18.53 7.63 -3.29
CA SER A 170 17.15 8.07 -3.16
C SER A 170 16.30 7.57 -4.33
N PHE A 171 15.30 6.75 -4.05
CA PHE A 171 14.33 6.33 -5.07
C PHE A 171 13.31 7.42 -5.46
N ASN A 172 13.29 8.55 -4.73
CA ASN A 172 12.49 9.74 -5.06
C ASN A 172 13.28 10.76 -5.90
N SER A 173 14.59 10.53 -6.09
CA SER A 173 15.46 11.40 -6.88
C SER A 173 15.71 10.79 -8.27
N PRO A 174 15.68 11.56 -9.35
CA PRO A 174 16.03 11.07 -10.68
C PRO A 174 17.47 10.54 -10.78
N TYR A 175 18.35 10.92 -9.86
CA TYR A 175 19.71 10.43 -9.79
C TYR A 175 19.78 8.97 -9.30
N GLY A 176 18.94 8.58 -8.33
CA GLY A 176 18.94 7.23 -7.74
C GLY A 176 17.80 6.33 -8.20
N ALA A 177 16.68 6.87 -8.64
CA ALA A 177 15.50 6.09 -9.01
C ALA A 177 15.74 5.14 -10.18
N CYS A 178 15.27 3.90 -10.07
CA CYS A 178 15.27 2.94 -11.17
C CYS A 178 14.47 3.49 -12.37
N PRO A 179 15.05 3.57 -13.58
CA PRO A 179 14.40 4.18 -14.73
C PRO A 179 13.19 3.36 -15.23
N THR A 180 13.17 2.05 -15.04
CA THR A 180 12.09 1.16 -15.47
C THR A 180 10.82 1.35 -14.64
N CYS A 181 10.93 1.43 -13.31
CA CYS A 181 9.78 1.59 -12.41
C CYS A 181 9.64 3.00 -11.84
N ASN A 182 10.49 3.95 -12.21
CA ASN A 182 10.53 5.32 -11.69
C ASN A 182 10.52 5.36 -10.14
N GLY A 183 11.30 4.50 -9.50
CA GLY A 183 11.41 4.41 -8.04
C GLY A 183 10.22 3.73 -7.34
N LEU A 184 9.28 3.14 -8.08
CA LEU A 184 8.11 2.48 -7.49
C LEU A 184 8.38 1.04 -7.03
N GLY A 185 9.44 0.39 -7.55
CA GLY A 185 9.78 -1.01 -7.26
C GLY A 185 8.89 -2.04 -7.93
N LYS A 186 7.80 -1.60 -8.57
CA LYS A 186 6.83 -2.45 -9.27
C LYS A 186 6.49 -1.84 -10.62
N VAL A 187 6.24 -2.70 -11.60
CA VAL A 187 5.73 -2.33 -12.92
C VAL A 187 4.36 -2.95 -13.12
N ALA A 188 3.55 -2.34 -13.97
CA ALA A 188 2.24 -2.89 -14.31
C ALA A 188 2.39 -3.70 -15.59
N GLU A 189 2.09 -4.98 -15.53
CA GLU A 189 2.09 -5.91 -16.66
C GLU A 189 0.70 -6.46 -16.91
N VAL A 190 0.44 -6.83 -18.16
CA VAL A 190 -0.83 -7.48 -18.53
C VAL A 190 -0.74 -8.94 -18.13
N ASP A 191 -1.73 -9.41 -17.39
CA ASP A 191 -1.82 -10.81 -16.96
C ASP A 191 -2.54 -11.63 -18.02
N PRO A 192 -1.86 -12.60 -18.69
CA PRO A 192 -2.47 -13.46 -19.68
C PRO A 192 -3.67 -14.26 -19.16
N GLU A 193 -3.68 -14.65 -17.88
CA GLU A 193 -4.79 -15.38 -17.27
C GLU A 193 -6.05 -14.51 -17.16
N THR A 194 -5.90 -13.22 -16.89
CA THR A 194 -7.04 -12.27 -16.86
C THR A 194 -7.59 -11.99 -18.26
N LEU A 195 -6.79 -12.19 -19.32
CA LEU A 195 -7.25 -12.05 -20.69
C LEU A 195 -8.14 -13.21 -21.14
N MET A 196 -7.96 -14.40 -20.56
CA MET A 196 -8.67 -15.63 -20.91
C MET A 196 -9.16 -16.37 -19.64
N PRO A 197 -10.11 -15.79 -18.90
CA PRO A 197 -10.51 -16.31 -17.59
C PRO A 197 -11.23 -17.68 -17.67
N ASP A 198 -11.83 -18.04 -18.82
CA ASP A 198 -12.48 -19.31 -19.06
C ASP A 198 -11.99 -19.96 -20.35
N PRO A 199 -11.09 -20.98 -20.27
CA PRO A 199 -10.60 -21.70 -21.43
C PRO A 199 -11.66 -22.42 -22.26
N ALA A 200 -12.84 -22.70 -21.68
CA ALA A 200 -13.96 -23.34 -22.37
C ALA A 200 -14.82 -22.35 -23.16
N ALA A 201 -14.73 -21.07 -22.85
CA ALA A 201 -15.47 -20.02 -23.55
C ALA A 201 -14.91 -19.82 -24.98
N THR A 202 -15.81 -19.47 -25.92
CA THR A 202 -15.43 -19.23 -27.32
C THR A 202 -15.10 -17.76 -27.55
N VAL A 203 -14.22 -17.44 -28.51
CA VAL A 203 -13.88 -16.05 -28.87
C VAL A 203 -15.15 -15.27 -29.23
N LYS A 204 -16.09 -15.90 -29.96
CA LYS A 204 -17.37 -15.28 -30.34
C LYS A 204 -18.21 -14.83 -29.12
N ARG A 205 -18.17 -15.57 -28.02
CA ARG A 205 -18.94 -15.33 -26.79
C ARG A 205 -18.18 -14.51 -25.74
N GLY A 206 -16.96 -14.10 -26.04
CA GLY A 206 -16.14 -13.27 -25.14
C GLY A 206 -15.08 -14.04 -24.35
N GLY A 207 -14.64 -15.20 -24.84
CA GLY A 207 -13.55 -15.99 -24.24
C GLY A 207 -12.22 -15.23 -24.16
N ILE A 208 -12.05 -14.15 -24.94
CA ILE A 208 -10.98 -13.17 -24.77
C ILE A 208 -11.61 -11.92 -24.11
N ALA A 209 -11.42 -11.77 -22.80
CA ALA A 209 -12.11 -10.77 -21.99
C ALA A 209 -11.98 -9.31 -22.49
N PRO A 210 -10.82 -8.82 -22.95
CA PRO A 210 -10.67 -7.49 -23.52
C PRO A 210 -11.50 -7.22 -24.77
N LEU A 211 -11.79 -8.23 -25.56
CA LEU A 211 -12.65 -8.11 -26.75
C LEU A 211 -14.14 -8.12 -26.38
N GLY A 212 -14.49 -8.82 -25.27
CA GLY A 212 -15.87 -9.14 -24.97
C GLY A 212 -16.50 -10.00 -26.07
N LYS A 213 -17.83 -9.96 -26.23
CA LYS A 213 -18.50 -10.59 -27.38
C LYS A 213 -18.03 -9.91 -28.66
N LEU A 214 -17.67 -10.68 -29.67
CA LEU A 214 -17.24 -10.14 -30.97
C LEU A 214 -18.33 -9.18 -31.53
N LYS A 215 -17.91 -7.93 -31.74
CA LYS A 215 -18.73 -6.87 -32.32
C LYS A 215 -18.16 -6.46 -33.68
N ASP A 216 -18.88 -5.66 -34.42
CA ASP A 216 -18.39 -5.13 -35.66
C ASP A 216 -17.52 -3.88 -35.44
N ASN A 217 -16.35 -4.08 -34.82
CA ASN A 217 -15.29 -3.09 -34.62
C ASN A 217 -13.97 -3.58 -35.22
N LEU A 218 -13.03 -2.67 -35.45
CA LEU A 218 -11.76 -2.96 -36.10
C LEU A 218 -10.99 -4.08 -35.40
N THR A 219 -10.84 -4.05 -34.08
CA THR A 219 -10.08 -5.06 -33.33
C THR A 219 -10.72 -6.46 -33.45
N SER A 220 -12.05 -6.54 -33.35
CA SER A 220 -12.77 -7.81 -33.52
C SER A 220 -12.62 -8.36 -34.93
N ARG A 221 -12.62 -7.48 -35.95
CA ARG A 221 -12.40 -7.87 -37.36
C ARG A 221 -10.97 -8.39 -37.57
N ILE A 222 -9.97 -7.73 -37.01
CA ILE A 222 -8.56 -8.18 -37.08
C ILE A 222 -8.43 -9.57 -36.45
N VAL A 223 -8.93 -9.77 -35.25
CA VAL A 223 -8.85 -11.07 -34.56
C VAL A 223 -9.60 -12.17 -35.34
N ALA A 224 -10.77 -11.87 -35.86
CA ALA A 224 -11.51 -12.80 -36.72
C ALA A 224 -10.73 -13.15 -38.00
N SER A 225 -10.03 -12.20 -38.61
CA SER A 225 -9.20 -12.41 -39.82
C SER A 225 -7.96 -13.25 -39.50
N ILE A 226 -7.30 -13.05 -38.35
CA ILE A 226 -6.19 -13.90 -37.87
C ILE A 226 -6.68 -15.34 -37.73
N LEU A 227 -7.77 -15.55 -37.02
CA LEU A 227 -8.36 -16.90 -36.82
C LEU A 227 -8.71 -17.56 -38.15
N ALA A 228 -9.33 -16.83 -39.08
CA ALA A 228 -9.67 -17.32 -40.42
C ALA A 228 -8.45 -17.67 -41.24
N GLY A 229 -7.37 -16.91 -41.17
CA GLY A 229 -6.07 -17.19 -41.81
C GLY A 229 -5.50 -18.54 -41.37
N HIS A 230 -5.73 -18.95 -40.13
CA HIS A 230 -5.33 -20.24 -39.56
C HIS A 230 -6.46 -21.29 -39.66
N LYS A 231 -7.54 -21.05 -40.39
CA LYS A 231 -8.71 -21.93 -40.55
C LYS A 231 -9.39 -22.29 -39.22
N ILE A 232 -9.36 -21.41 -38.25
CA ILE A 232 -9.97 -21.58 -36.93
C ILE A 232 -11.27 -20.78 -36.87
N SER A 233 -12.36 -21.40 -36.39
CA SER A 233 -13.63 -20.75 -36.22
C SER A 233 -13.62 -19.88 -34.96
N PRO A 234 -14.21 -18.67 -34.95
CA PRO A 234 -14.45 -17.89 -33.73
C PRO A 234 -15.32 -18.62 -32.67
N SER A 235 -15.98 -19.71 -33.06
CA SER A 235 -16.75 -20.58 -32.15
C SER A 235 -15.88 -21.67 -31.50
N THR A 236 -14.58 -21.73 -31.77
CA THR A 236 -13.64 -22.63 -31.10
C THR A 236 -13.40 -22.12 -29.66
N PRO A 237 -13.42 -22.99 -28.63
CA PRO A 237 -12.99 -22.65 -27.27
C PRO A 237 -11.58 -22.08 -27.25
N VAL A 238 -11.36 -21.06 -26.42
CA VAL A 238 -10.05 -20.34 -26.37
C VAL A 238 -8.93 -21.30 -25.99
N GLY A 239 -9.15 -22.22 -25.06
CA GLY A 239 -8.15 -23.22 -24.67
C GLY A 239 -7.82 -24.28 -25.72
N LYS A 240 -8.53 -24.33 -26.87
CA LYS A 240 -8.23 -25.21 -28.01
C LYS A 240 -7.55 -24.49 -29.17
N ILE A 241 -7.36 -23.17 -29.06
CA ILE A 241 -6.62 -22.41 -30.08
C ILE A 241 -5.11 -22.68 -29.90
N PRO A 242 -4.39 -23.00 -30.97
CA PRO A 242 -2.94 -23.21 -30.87
C PRO A 242 -2.22 -21.99 -30.29
N GLU A 243 -1.22 -22.22 -29.44
CA GLU A 243 -0.48 -21.19 -28.72
C GLU A 243 0.15 -20.14 -29.67
N ALA A 244 0.67 -20.58 -30.82
CA ALA A 244 1.21 -19.66 -31.83
C ALA A 244 0.18 -18.68 -32.36
N VAL A 245 -1.07 -19.13 -32.61
CA VAL A 245 -2.15 -18.26 -33.09
C VAL A 245 -2.64 -17.32 -31.98
N MET A 246 -2.71 -17.83 -30.75
CA MET A 246 -3.03 -17.02 -29.59
C MET A 246 -1.92 -15.96 -29.36
N GLY A 247 -0.66 -16.32 -29.57
CA GLY A 247 0.48 -15.41 -29.55
C GLY A 247 0.32 -14.24 -30.54
N GLU A 248 -0.08 -14.53 -31.81
CA GLU A 248 -0.38 -13.49 -32.81
C GLU A 248 -1.51 -12.54 -32.33
N ILE A 249 -2.54 -13.07 -31.66
CA ILE A 249 -3.65 -12.26 -31.15
C ILE A 249 -3.21 -11.41 -29.94
N LEU A 250 -2.44 -11.97 -29.03
CA LEU A 250 -2.04 -11.30 -27.79
C LEU A 250 -0.89 -10.31 -28.00
N TYR A 251 0.15 -10.72 -28.71
CA TYR A 251 1.40 -9.96 -28.83
C TYR A 251 1.60 -9.30 -30.19
N GLY A 252 0.70 -9.58 -31.14
CA GLY A 252 0.76 -8.98 -32.48
C GLY A 252 1.50 -9.87 -33.49
N THR A 253 1.57 -9.38 -34.71
CA THR A 253 2.24 -10.05 -35.83
C THR A 253 3.00 -9.05 -36.67
N ASP A 254 4.20 -9.41 -37.18
CA ASP A 254 4.99 -8.59 -38.08
C ASP A 254 4.36 -8.51 -39.48
N ARG A 255 3.42 -9.40 -39.78
CA ARG A 255 2.66 -9.40 -41.03
C ARG A 255 1.45 -8.46 -40.95
N GLU A 256 1.18 -7.72 -42.00
CA GLU A 256 -0.07 -7.00 -42.15
C GLU A 256 -1.25 -7.97 -42.24
N VAL A 257 -2.28 -7.74 -41.38
CA VAL A 257 -3.47 -8.58 -41.38
C VAL A 257 -4.43 -8.12 -42.46
N LYS A 258 -4.75 -9.02 -43.40
CA LYS A 258 -5.74 -8.78 -44.45
C LYS A 258 -7.16 -8.92 -43.87
N LEU A 259 -7.90 -7.82 -43.84
CA LEU A 259 -9.29 -7.82 -43.35
C LEU A 259 -10.21 -8.45 -44.41
N GLN A 260 -11.18 -9.25 -43.96
CA GLN A 260 -12.22 -9.81 -44.82
C GLN A 260 -13.21 -8.71 -45.23
N ASP A 261 -13.69 -8.74 -46.50
CA ASP A 261 -14.75 -7.90 -46.99
C ASP A 261 -16.06 -8.19 -46.25
N LYS A 262 -16.72 -7.17 -45.72
CA LYS A 262 -17.99 -7.30 -45.02
C LYS A 262 -18.85 -6.06 -45.22
N GLY A 263 -20.11 -6.27 -45.66
CA GLY A 263 -21.10 -5.19 -45.74
C GLY A 263 -20.75 -4.05 -46.68
N GLY A 264 -20.06 -4.32 -47.80
CA GLY A 264 -19.70 -3.31 -48.81
C GLY A 264 -18.43 -2.50 -48.49
N ILE A 265 -17.78 -2.75 -47.33
CA ILE A 265 -16.49 -2.13 -47.00
C ILE A 265 -15.38 -3.04 -47.49
N ARG A 266 -14.56 -2.58 -48.44
CA ARG A 266 -13.39 -3.33 -48.94
C ARG A 266 -12.41 -3.58 -47.83
N GLY A 267 -11.94 -4.84 -47.72
CA GLY A 267 -10.89 -5.24 -46.81
C GLY A 267 -9.56 -4.61 -47.25
N GLY A 268 -8.92 -3.94 -46.31
CA GLY A 268 -7.53 -3.46 -46.47
C GLY A 268 -6.58 -4.29 -45.62
N THR A 269 -5.30 -4.06 -45.76
CA THR A 269 -4.27 -4.61 -44.86
C THR A 269 -4.01 -3.61 -43.72
N VAL A 270 -3.91 -4.11 -42.49
CA VAL A 270 -3.65 -3.27 -41.29
C VAL A 270 -2.58 -3.94 -40.43
N PRO A 271 -1.65 -3.16 -39.89
CA PRO A 271 -0.71 -3.65 -38.88
C PRO A 271 -1.47 -3.95 -37.59
N PHE A 272 -1.04 -4.98 -36.86
CA PHE A 272 -1.63 -5.35 -35.59
C PHE A 272 -0.57 -5.55 -34.53
N GLU A 273 -0.55 -4.65 -33.56
CA GLU A 273 0.41 -4.64 -32.45
C GLU A 273 0.10 -5.67 -31.33
N GLY A 274 -1.06 -6.34 -31.38
CA GLY A 274 -1.53 -7.24 -30.35
C GLY A 274 -2.40 -6.57 -29.27
N LEU A 275 -3.18 -7.41 -28.60
CA LEU A 275 -4.08 -6.92 -27.52
C LEU A 275 -3.30 -6.41 -26.32
N VAL A 276 -2.19 -7.03 -25.95
CA VAL A 276 -1.34 -6.65 -24.82
C VAL A 276 -0.80 -5.24 -25.02
N ALA A 277 -0.21 -4.94 -26.18
CA ALA A 277 0.32 -3.61 -26.49
C ALA A 277 -0.81 -2.55 -26.51
N ALA A 278 -1.97 -2.88 -27.05
CA ALA A 278 -3.15 -2.00 -27.07
C ALA A 278 -3.65 -1.69 -25.65
N ILE A 279 -3.67 -2.67 -24.73
CA ILE A 279 -4.05 -2.50 -23.32
C ILE A 279 -3.02 -1.59 -22.62
N VAL A 280 -1.72 -1.88 -22.75
CA VAL A 280 -0.65 -1.07 -22.13
C VAL A 280 -0.72 0.37 -22.59
N ARG A 281 -0.85 0.59 -23.91
CA ARG A 281 -1.01 1.92 -24.50
C ARG A 281 -2.25 2.64 -23.97
N SER A 282 -3.38 1.92 -23.87
CA SER A 282 -4.64 2.48 -23.34
C SER A 282 -4.53 2.84 -21.88
N ALA A 283 -3.86 2.01 -21.07
CA ALA A 283 -3.64 2.28 -19.65
C ALA A 283 -2.78 3.53 -19.41
N GLN A 284 -1.79 3.78 -20.30
CA GLN A 284 -0.84 4.89 -20.16
C GLN A 284 -1.34 6.19 -20.82
N LYS A 285 -1.89 6.11 -22.02
CA LYS A 285 -2.12 7.26 -22.92
C LYS A 285 -3.59 7.60 -23.16
N ALA A 286 -4.57 6.78 -22.74
CA ALA A 286 -5.96 7.08 -22.98
C ALA A 286 -6.40 8.37 -22.25
N LYS A 287 -7.03 9.30 -22.99
CA LYS A 287 -7.64 10.51 -22.43
C LYS A 287 -8.91 10.20 -21.63
N SER A 288 -9.64 9.15 -22.02
CA SER A 288 -10.89 8.72 -21.38
C SER A 288 -10.59 7.94 -20.08
N ILE A 289 -11.12 8.43 -18.95
CA ILE A 289 -10.98 7.74 -17.64
C ILE A 289 -11.59 6.34 -17.65
N PRO A 290 -12.80 6.09 -18.22
CA PRO A 290 -13.36 4.75 -18.32
C PRO A 290 -12.46 3.78 -19.10
N LEU A 291 -11.90 4.21 -20.25
CA LEU A 291 -11.01 3.38 -21.06
C LEU A 291 -9.70 3.05 -20.30
N ARG A 292 -9.15 4.02 -19.58
CA ARG A 292 -7.96 3.79 -18.75
C ARG A 292 -8.24 2.79 -17.64
N ARG A 293 -9.37 2.90 -16.92
CA ARG A 293 -9.79 1.95 -15.88
C ARG A 293 -10.02 0.56 -16.44
N TRP A 294 -10.68 0.47 -17.59
CA TRP A 294 -10.88 -0.78 -18.31
C TRP A 294 -9.53 -1.45 -18.65
N ALA A 295 -8.59 -0.72 -19.22
CA ALA A 295 -7.26 -1.27 -19.51
C ALA A 295 -6.52 -1.72 -18.25
N GLN A 296 -6.60 -0.93 -17.17
CA GLN A 296 -5.98 -1.25 -15.88
C GLN A 296 -6.57 -2.49 -15.21
N SER A 297 -7.82 -2.88 -15.51
CA SER A 297 -8.43 -4.09 -14.94
C SER A 297 -7.79 -5.40 -15.45
N PHE A 298 -7.05 -5.35 -16.57
CA PHE A 298 -6.29 -6.50 -17.12
C PHE A 298 -4.81 -6.47 -16.73
N MET A 299 -4.40 -5.52 -15.88
CA MET A 299 -3.00 -5.37 -15.48
C MET A 299 -2.83 -5.66 -14.00
N HIS A 300 -1.78 -6.38 -13.67
CA HIS A 300 -1.34 -6.60 -12.31
C HIS A 300 0.03 -5.96 -12.07
N LYS A 301 0.38 -5.77 -10.80
CA LYS A 301 1.67 -5.19 -10.42
C LYS A 301 2.65 -6.29 -10.08
N VAL A 302 3.69 -6.43 -10.89
CA VAL A 302 4.82 -7.33 -10.66
C VAL A 302 6.01 -6.56 -10.09
N THR A 303 6.89 -7.27 -9.42
CA THR A 303 8.18 -6.72 -8.99
C THR A 303 8.97 -6.27 -10.21
N CYS A 304 9.59 -5.10 -10.15
CA CYS A 304 10.35 -4.56 -11.28
C CYS A 304 11.55 -5.46 -11.60
N PRO A 305 11.67 -6.00 -12.83
CA PRO A 305 12.74 -6.94 -13.20
C PRO A 305 14.13 -6.29 -13.20
N THR A 306 14.22 -4.96 -13.36
CA THR A 306 15.50 -4.23 -13.41
C THR A 306 16.11 -4.02 -12.03
N CYS A 307 15.30 -3.77 -11.00
CA CYS A 307 15.79 -3.44 -9.66
C CYS A 307 15.34 -4.44 -8.59
N ASP A 308 14.67 -5.51 -8.98
CA ASP A 308 14.10 -6.53 -8.08
C ASP A 308 13.40 -5.95 -6.83
N GLY A 309 12.60 -4.92 -7.06
CA GLY A 309 11.87 -4.23 -5.99
C GLY A 309 12.67 -3.18 -5.20
N ALA A 310 14.00 -3.13 -5.32
CA ALA A 310 14.86 -2.20 -4.60
C ALA A 310 14.66 -0.70 -4.96
N ARG A 311 13.92 -0.39 -6.02
CA ARG A 311 13.54 0.96 -6.48
C ARG A 311 14.68 1.83 -7.01
N LEU A 312 15.93 1.39 -6.89
CA LEU A 312 17.14 2.14 -7.20
C LEU A 312 17.76 1.67 -8.53
N LYS A 313 18.60 2.52 -9.10
CA LYS A 313 19.43 2.18 -10.27
C LYS A 313 20.39 1.03 -9.94
N PRO A 314 20.74 0.17 -10.92
CA PRO A 314 21.73 -0.90 -10.72
C PRO A 314 23.06 -0.41 -10.14
N VAL A 315 23.54 0.77 -10.55
CA VAL A 315 24.76 1.37 -10.00
C VAL A 315 24.65 1.66 -8.50
N SER A 316 23.51 2.19 -8.04
CA SER A 316 23.28 2.49 -6.60
C SER A 316 23.26 1.22 -5.75
N LEU A 317 22.89 0.07 -6.34
CA LEU A 317 22.88 -1.23 -5.69
C LEU A 317 24.26 -1.93 -5.68
N GLN A 318 25.29 -1.32 -6.26
CA GLN A 318 26.66 -1.81 -6.17
C GLN A 318 27.41 -1.30 -4.94
N PHE A 319 26.78 -0.45 -4.15
CA PHE A 319 27.35 0.01 -2.87
C PHE A 319 26.86 -0.89 -1.74
N ARG A 320 27.80 -1.44 -0.97
CA ARG A 320 27.54 -2.39 0.12
C ARG A 320 28.13 -1.88 1.43
N LEU A 321 27.37 -2.09 2.50
CA LEU A 321 27.80 -1.82 3.86
C LEU A 321 27.62 -3.10 4.68
N GLY A 322 28.69 -3.61 5.27
CA GLY A 322 28.65 -4.95 5.90
C GLY A 322 28.14 -6.03 4.94
N GLY A 323 28.53 -5.96 3.65
CA GLY A 323 28.13 -6.89 2.61
C GLY A 323 26.72 -6.70 2.03
N LYS A 324 25.89 -5.82 2.60
CA LYS A 324 24.49 -5.61 2.14
C LYS A 324 24.30 -4.28 1.41
N THR A 325 23.46 -4.27 0.41
CA THR A 325 23.00 -3.08 -0.32
C THR A 325 21.90 -2.36 0.47
N ILE A 326 21.68 -1.07 0.20
CA ILE A 326 20.58 -0.32 0.83
C ILE A 326 19.19 -0.91 0.48
N GLY A 327 19.04 -1.51 -0.70
CA GLY A 327 17.82 -2.20 -1.11
C GLY A 327 17.55 -3.44 -0.24
N GLU A 328 18.57 -4.28 -0.03
CA GLU A 328 18.47 -5.46 0.84
C GLU A 328 18.15 -5.07 2.29
N LEU A 329 18.75 -4.01 2.82
CA LEU A 329 18.40 -3.51 4.15
C LEU A 329 16.96 -3.00 4.21
N GLY A 330 16.46 -2.38 3.14
CA GLY A 330 15.07 -1.94 3.03
C GLY A 330 14.05 -3.07 3.09
N HIS A 331 14.41 -4.26 2.63
CA HIS A 331 13.56 -5.47 2.62
C HIS A 331 13.54 -6.22 3.96
N LEU A 332 14.56 -6.03 4.81
CA LEU A 332 14.58 -6.65 6.15
C LEU A 332 13.41 -6.12 7.00
N ASP A 333 12.84 -6.98 7.83
CA ASP A 333 12.00 -6.50 8.91
C ASP A 333 12.83 -5.71 9.94
N LEU A 334 12.17 -4.88 10.75
CA LEU A 334 12.88 -3.98 11.67
C LEU A 334 13.68 -4.74 12.74
N VAL A 335 13.26 -5.95 13.11
CA VAL A 335 14.00 -6.79 14.09
C VAL A 335 15.32 -7.24 13.48
N ASP A 336 15.29 -7.80 12.28
CA ASP A 336 16.50 -8.24 11.57
C ASP A 336 17.41 -7.06 11.21
N LEU A 337 16.80 -5.93 10.83
CA LEU A 337 17.55 -4.71 10.53
C LEU A 337 18.27 -4.18 11.78
N SER A 338 17.62 -4.19 12.94
CA SER A 338 18.26 -3.82 14.22
C SER A 338 19.44 -4.74 14.54
N ALA A 339 19.22 -6.06 14.47
CA ALA A 339 20.26 -7.05 14.74
C ALA A 339 21.46 -6.89 13.76
N PHE A 340 21.19 -6.63 12.48
CA PHE A 340 22.26 -6.35 11.51
C PHE A 340 23.06 -5.09 11.86
N LEU A 341 22.37 -4.00 12.21
CA LEU A 341 23.02 -2.74 12.56
C LEU A 341 23.84 -2.84 13.86
N ASP A 342 23.39 -3.65 14.84
CA ASP A 342 24.13 -3.88 16.08
C ASP A 342 25.43 -4.63 15.83
N GLY A 343 25.44 -5.59 14.91
CA GLY A 343 26.64 -6.33 14.48
C GLY A 343 27.53 -5.63 13.45
N LEU A 344 27.10 -4.48 12.93
CA LEU A 344 27.78 -3.81 11.79
C LEU A 344 29.14 -3.24 12.16
N GLU A 345 29.33 -2.69 13.36
CA GLU A 345 30.57 -2.02 13.76
C GLU A 345 31.78 -2.95 13.68
N GLY A 346 31.60 -4.24 14.02
CA GLY A 346 32.65 -5.25 13.92
C GLY A 346 33.04 -5.64 12.49
N GLN A 347 32.29 -5.19 11.49
CA GLN A 347 32.53 -5.48 10.08
C GLN A 347 33.10 -4.28 9.30
N LEU A 348 33.18 -3.12 9.94
CA LEU A 348 33.68 -1.89 9.35
C LEU A 348 35.17 -1.70 9.63
N SER A 349 35.89 -1.10 8.69
CA SER A 349 37.25 -0.58 8.93
C SER A 349 37.20 0.57 9.95
N GLU A 350 38.32 0.86 10.63
CA GLU A 350 38.40 1.97 11.60
C GLU A 350 37.91 3.30 11.05
N LYS A 351 38.27 3.62 9.79
CA LYS A 351 37.82 4.82 9.11
C LYS A 351 36.33 4.83 8.88
N GLN A 352 35.75 3.71 8.43
CA GLN A 352 34.30 3.58 8.22
C GLN A 352 33.55 3.66 9.54
N ALA A 353 34.06 3.05 10.60
CA ALA A 353 33.45 3.07 11.93
C ALA A 353 33.35 4.51 12.48
N ILE A 354 34.40 5.32 12.36
CA ILE A 354 34.40 6.74 12.78
C ILE A 354 33.33 7.52 11.99
N ILE A 355 33.27 7.34 10.67
CA ILE A 355 32.31 8.04 9.79
C ILE A 355 30.88 7.60 10.08
N ALA A 356 30.66 6.32 10.33
CA ALA A 356 29.35 5.71 10.53
C ALA A 356 28.76 5.99 11.91
N GLN A 357 29.53 6.33 12.91
CA GLN A 357 29.13 6.44 14.33
C GLN A 357 27.89 7.31 14.54
N ALA A 358 27.89 8.53 14.04
CA ALA A 358 26.77 9.46 14.23
C ALA A 358 25.50 9.04 13.47
N PRO A 359 25.54 8.68 12.17
CA PRO A 359 24.36 8.19 11.46
C PRO A 359 23.81 6.87 12.04
N LEU A 360 24.66 5.93 12.45
CA LEU A 360 24.24 4.67 13.05
C LEU A 360 23.50 4.87 14.36
N LYS A 361 23.99 5.77 15.22
CA LYS A 361 23.31 6.12 16.48
C LYS A 361 21.89 6.59 16.23
N GLU A 362 21.69 7.45 15.24
CA GLU A 362 20.36 7.98 14.89
C GLU A 362 19.45 6.90 14.28
N VAL A 363 20.00 6.05 13.40
CA VAL A 363 19.22 4.95 12.80
C VAL A 363 18.77 3.95 13.87
N ARG A 364 19.69 3.53 14.76
CA ARG A 364 19.39 2.61 15.87
C ARG A 364 18.32 3.16 16.79
N ALA A 365 18.44 4.45 17.17
CA ALA A 365 17.45 5.08 18.04
C ALA A 365 16.04 5.05 17.40
N ARG A 366 15.93 5.44 16.13
CA ARG A 366 14.64 5.46 15.41
C ARG A 366 14.04 4.06 15.21
N ILE A 367 14.89 3.06 14.93
CA ILE A 367 14.44 1.66 14.83
C ILE A 367 14.00 1.17 16.20
N GLY A 368 14.73 1.48 17.26
CA GLY A 368 14.35 1.14 18.64
C GLY A 368 12.95 1.61 18.99
N PHE A 369 12.62 2.89 18.73
CA PHE A 369 11.27 3.40 18.96
C PHE A 369 10.18 2.71 18.14
N LEU A 370 10.51 2.29 16.90
CA LEU A 370 9.55 1.52 16.08
C LEU A 370 9.34 0.11 16.65
N LEU A 371 10.36 -0.50 17.23
CA LEU A 371 10.28 -1.79 17.92
C LEU A 371 9.46 -1.68 19.20
N ASP A 372 9.66 -0.61 19.97
CA ASP A 372 8.97 -0.34 21.24
C ASP A 372 7.46 -0.19 21.04
N VAL A 373 7.02 0.41 19.92
CA VAL A 373 5.59 0.50 19.57
C VAL A 373 5.05 -0.75 18.85
N GLY A 374 5.79 -1.86 18.83
CA GLY A 374 5.33 -3.16 18.31
C GLY A 374 5.31 -3.27 16.76
N LEU A 375 6.12 -2.50 16.05
CA LEU A 375 6.17 -2.50 14.58
C LEU A 375 7.32 -3.36 14.00
N GLY A 376 7.92 -4.24 14.79
CA GLY A 376 9.09 -5.03 14.41
C GLY A 376 8.95 -5.87 13.14
N TYR A 377 7.74 -6.28 12.79
CA TYR A 377 7.43 -7.07 11.59
C TYR A 377 7.35 -6.26 10.28
N LEU A 378 7.43 -4.93 10.36
CA LEU A 378 7.42 -4.06 9.17
C LEU A 378 8.80 -3.94 8.56
N SER A 379 8.88 -3.72 7.25
CA SER A 379 10.10 -3.38 6.53
C SER A 379 10.11 -1.91 6.09
N LEU A 380 11.30 -1.34 5.89
CA LEU A 380 11.44 0.07 5.50
C LEU A 380 10.86 0.36 4.10
N ASP A 381 10.87 -0.61 3.21
CA ASP A 381 10.37 -0.50 1.84
C ASP A 381 8.85 -0.61 1.72
N ARG A 382 8.15 -0.96 2.81
CA ARG A 382 6.69 -1.11 2.79
C ARG A 382 6.00 0.19 2.36
N PRO A 383 5.16 0.15 1.29
CA PRO A 383 4.47 1.34 0.79
C PRO A 383 3.46 1.86 1.83
N THR A 384 3.43 3.17 2.05
CA THR A 384 2.54 3.81 3.04
C THR A 384 1.06 3.50 2.83
N ARG A 385 0.62 3.34 1.58
CA ARG A 385 -0.77 2.97 1.24
C ARG A 385 -1.16 1.54 1.67
N SER A 386 -0.19 0.68 2.02
CA SER A 386 -0.43 -0.68 2.50
C SER A 386 -0.39 -0.78 4.03
N ILE A 387 -0.11 0.33 4.69
CA ILE A 387 -0.04 0.46 6.15
C ILE A 387 -1.47 0.68 6.66
N SER A 388 -1.88 -0.04 7.69
CA SER A 388 -3.16 0.15 8.36
C SER A 388 -3.21 1.48 9.12
N GLY A 389 -4.41 1.94 9.51
CA GLY A 389 -4.59 3.17 10.29
C GLY A 389 -3.78 3.15 11.58
N GLY A 390 -3.88 2.10 12.38
CA GLY A 390 -3.14 1.94 13.63
C GLY A 390 -1.62 1.84 13.43
N GLU A 391 -1.15 1.12 12.39
CA GLU A 391 0.28 1.09 12.04
C GLU A 391 0.80 2.49 11.70
N ALA A 392 0.04 3.26 10.90
CA ALA A 392 0.42 4.63 10.52
C ALA A 392 0.49 5.57 11.73
N GLN A 393 -0.44 5.44 12.67
CA GLN A 393 -0.46 6.21 13.90
C GLN A 393 0.76 5.90 14.78
N ARG A 394 1.09 4.60 14.97
CA ARG A 394 2.27 4.18 15.73
C ARG A 394 3.58 4.60 15.06
N ILE A 395 3.66 4.59 13.73
CA ILE A 395 4.82 5.13 13.02
C ILE A 395 5.00 6.62 13.34
N ARG A 396 3.93 7.39 13.34
CA ARG A 396 3.98 8.82 13.71
C ARG A 396 4.38 8.99 15.18
N LEU A 397 3.82 8.19 16.09
CA LEU A 397 4.17 8.21 17.51
C LEU A 397 5.66 7.93 17.70
N ALA A 398 6.20 6.85 17.11
CA ALA A 398 7.61 6.51 17.18
C ALA A 398 8.52 7.62 16.64
N THR A 399 8.09 8.30 15.55
CA THR A 399 8.82 9.44 14.99
C THR A 399 8.84 10.63 15.96
N GLN A 400 7.73 10.90 16.66
CA GLN A 400 7.64 11.97 17.65
C GLN A 400 8.45 11.68 18.92
N ILE A 401 8.39 10.44 19.45
CA ILE A 401 9.23 10.00 20.56
C ILE A 401 10.71 10.17 20.19
N GLY A 402 11.06 9.83 18.96
CA GLY A 402 12.42 9.98 18.43
C GLY A 402 12.92 11.42 18.36
N SER A 403 12.06 12.42 18.35
CA SER A 403 12.43 13.83 18.36
C SER A 403 13.00 14.30 19.70
N ARG A 404 12.82 13.52 20.77
CA ARG A 404 13.24 13.84 22.16
C ARG A 404 12.82 15.22 22.64
N LEU A 405 11.69 15.72 22.14
CA LEU A 405 11.11 16.96 22.62
C LEU A 405 10.60 16.78 24.04
N THR A 406 10.79 17.78 24.89
CA THR A 406 10.26 17.89 26.25
C THR A 406 9.29 19.05 26.36
N GLU A 407 8.44 19.05 27.39
CA GLU A 407 7.42 20.09 27.64
C GLU A 407 6.38 20.21 26.49
N VAL A 408 6.10 19.10 25.81
CA VAL A 408 5.13 19.01 24.71
C VAL A 408 3.86 18.33 25.19
N LEU A 409 2.72 18.80 24.69
CA LEU A 409 1.43 18.13 24.84
C LEU A 409 1.19 17.20 23.65
N TYR A 410 1.15 15.88 23.91
CA TYR A 410 0.79 14.87 22.94
C TYR A 410 -0.68 14.49 23.09
N ILE A 411 -1.42 14.49 21.99
CA ILE A 411 -2.82 14.06 21.95
C ILE A 411 -2.94 12.89 20.98
N LEU A 412 -3.38 11.73 21.48
CA LEU A 412 -3.54 10.51 20.73
C LEU A 412 -5.01 10.07 20.74
N ASP A 413 -5.51 9.71 19.58
CA ASP A 413 -6.88 9.21 19.39
C ASP A 413 -6.83 7.72 19.08
N GLU A 414 -7.31 6.89 20.02
CA GLU A 414 -7.37 5.43 19.95
C GLU A 414 -6.07 4.76 19.47
N PRO A 415 -4.90 4.98 20.10
CA PRO A 415 -3.63 4.44 19.62
C PRO A 415 -3.51 2.91 19.74
N SER A 416 -4.38 2.25 20.51
CA SER A 416 -4.47 0.79 20.63
C SER A 416 -5.16 0.09 19.45
N ILE A 417 -5.75 0.84 18.49
CA ILE A 417 -6.47 0.26 17.36
C ILE A 417 -5.66 -0.80 16.62
N GLY A 418 -6.28 -1.98 16.43
CA GLY A 418 -5.69 -3.10 15.70
C GLY A 418 -4.49 -3.74 16.38
N LEU A 419 -4.28 -3.47 17.68
CA LEU A 419 -3.29 -4.14 18.51
C LEU A 419 -3.85 -5.41 19.14
N HIS A 420 -3.00 -6.42 19.19
CA HIS A 420 -3.21 -7.55 20.07
C HIS A 420 -2.83 -7.16 21.51
N GLN A 421 -3.47 -7.74 22.55
CA GLN A 421 -3.22 -7.40 23.95
C GLN A 421 -1.72 -7.48 24.33
N ARG A 422 -0.98 -8.43 23.77
CA ARG A 422 0.47 -8.51 23.95
C ARG A 422 1.23 -7.26 23.53
N ASP A 423 0.82 -6.66 22.41
CA ASP A 423 1.50 -5.50 21.84
C ASP A 423 1.00 -4.19 22.49
N ASN A 424 -0.20 -4.23 23.09
CA ASN A 424 -0.78 -3.09 23.81
C ASN A 424 0.08 -2.68 25.00
N ARG A 425 0.63 -3.65 25.76
CA ARG A 425 1.52 -3.36 26.88
C ARG A 425 2.75 -2.56 26.50
N LYS A 426 3.38 -2.88 25.35
CA LYS A 426 4.54 -2.13 24.84
C LYS A 426 4.19 -0.69 24.51
N LEU A 427 2.99 -0.47 23.94
CA LEU A 427 2.50 0.87 23.66
C LEU A 427 2.31 1.68 24.95
N ILE A 428 1.68 1.08 25.98
CA ILE A 428 1.50 1.70 27.30
C ILE A 428 2.86 2.10 27.89
N ASP A 429 3.82 1.18 27.90
CA ASP A 429 5.16 1.44 28.43
C ASP A 429 5.85 2.60 27.69
N SER A 430 5.68 2.68 26.34
CA SER A 430 6.21 3.79 25.53
C SER A 430 5.56 5.14 25.84
N LEU A 431 4.24 5.16 26.11
CA LEU A 431 3.52 6.37 26.47
C LEU A 431 3.90 6.83 27.89
N CYS A 432 4.06 5.92 28.83
CA CYS A 432 4.58 6.22 30.17
C CYS A 432 5.99 6.81 30.09
N ALA A 433 6.89 6.22 29.29
CA ALA A 433 8.24 6.75 29.08
C ALA A 433 8.22 8.16 28.45
N LEU A 434 7.29 8.44 27.55
CA LEU A 434 7.11 9.77 26.96
C LEU A 434 6.67 10.81 28.00
N ARG A 435 5.75 10.44 28.89
CA ARG A 435 5.32 11.25 30.03
C ARG A 435 6.49 11.51 30.98
N ASP A 436 7.21 10.45 31.35
CA ASP A 436 8.32 10.51 32.32
C ASP A 436 9.50 11.33 31.80
N ALA A 437 9.59 11.52 30.47
CA ALA A 437 10.53 12.45 29.83
C ALA A 437 10.13 13.95 29.99
N GLY A 438 9.08 14.27 30.77
CA GLY A 438 8.65 15.64 31.05
C GLY A 438 7.57 16.16 30.09
N ASN A 439 6.83 15.28 29.45
CA ASN A 439 5.73 15.65 28.55
C ASN A 439 4.36 15.41 29.19
N SER A 440 3.33 16.03 28.61
CA SER A 440 1.93 15.73 28.91
C SER A 440 1.34 14.86 27.80
N VAL A 441 0.65 13.78 28.18
CA VAL A 441 0.06 12.85 27.22
C VAL A 441 -1.44 12.72 27.49
N ILE A 442 -2.27 13.10 26.51
CA ILE A 442 -3.72 12.90 26.53
C ILE A 442 -4.05 11.78 25.53
N VAL A 443 -4.76 10.77 26.02
CA VAL A 443 -5.14 9.60 25.20
C VAL A 443 -6.67 9.47 25.24
N VAL A 444 -7.30 9.42 24.09
CA VAL A 444 -8.71 9.03 23.94
C VAL A 444 -8.73 7.53 23.69
N GLU A 445 -9.32 6.76 24.60
CA GLU A 445 -9.23 5.29 24.54
C GLU A 445 -10.48 4.59 25.10
N HIS A 446 -10.60 3.31 24.68
CA HIS A 446 -11.62 2.38 25.14
C HIS A 446 -11.02 1.07 25.67
N ASP A 447 -9.70 0.93 25.69
CA ASP A 447 -8.99 -0.24 26.19
C ASP A 447 -8.81 -0.21 27.71
N GLU A 448 -9.17 -1.30 28.39
CA GLU A 448 -9.13 -1.44 29.84
C GLU A 448 -7.71 -1.20 30.40
N ASP A 449 -6.68 -1.84 29.81
CA ASP A 449 -5.30 -1.76 30.30
C ASP A 449 -4.75 -0.33 30.17
N MET A 450 -5.10 0.35 29.05
CA MET A 450 -4.68 1.73 28.82
C MET A 450 -5.33 2.70 29.81
N MET A 451 -6.64 2.53 30.10
CA MET A 451 -7.36 3.35 31.06
C MET A 451 -6.81 3.15 32.48
N LEU A 452 -6.54 1.92 32.88
CA LEU A 452 -6.00 1.61 34.21
C LEU A 452 -4.53 2.06 34.39
N ALA A 453 -3.78 2.22 33.31
CA ALA A 453 -2.39 2.70 33.32
C ALA A 453 -2.28 4.24 33.38
N ALA A 454 -3.39 4.97 33.19
CA ALA A 454 -3.40 6.44 33.22
C ALA A 454 -3.20 6.98 34.64
N ASP A 455 -2.59 8.17 34.77
CA ASP A 455 -2.49 8.89 36.05
C ASP A 455 -3.82 9.54 36.43
N HIS A 456 -4.58 9.96 35.42
CA HIS A 456 -5.86 10.63 35.57
C HIS A 456 -6.82 10.19 34.47
N LEU A 457 -8.01 9.74 34.84
CA LEU A 457 -9.07 9.31 33.95
C LEU A 457 -10.20 10.34 33.94
N VAL A 458 -10.69 10.71 32.75
CA VAL A 458 -11.85 11.58 32.55
C VAL A 458 -12.89 10.82 31.75
N ASP A 459 -14.02 10.51 32.35
CA ASP A 459 -15.12 9.78 31.71
C ASP A 459 -16.19 10.78 31.25
N ILE A 460 -16.47 10.75 29.92
CA ILE A 460 -17.41 11.64 29.25
C ILE A 460 -18.64 10.86 28.83
N GLY A 461 -19.79 11.31 29.27
CA GLY A 461 -21.06 10.63 29.04
C GLY A 461 -22.27 11.50 29.40
N PRO A 462 -23.36 10.89 29.97
CA PRO A 462 -23.57 9.44 30.22
C PRO A 462 -23.92 8.65 28.97
N GLY A 463 -24.35 9.29 27.89
CA GLY A 463 -24.70 8.65 26.60
C GLY A 463 -23.96 9.28 25.46
N ALA A 464 -24.43 9.01 24.22
CA ALA A 464 -23.85 9.57 23.02
C ALA A 464 -24.73 10.70 22.43
N GLY A 465 -24.13 11.57 21.61
CA GLY A 465 -24.82 12.66 20.92
C GLY A 465 -25.45 13.66 21.90
N VAL A 466 -26.73 13.94 21.73
CA VAL A 466 -27.46 14.93 22.57
C VAL A 466 -27.58 14.53 24.06
N HIS A 467 -27.34 13.27 24.36
CA HIS A 467 -27.39 12.71 25.72
C HIS A 467 -25.99 12.56 26.34
N GLY A 468 -24.95 13.05 25.64
CA GLY A 468 -23.55 13.00 26.07
C GLY A 468 -22.97 14.39 26.34
N GLY A 469 -21.66 14.48 26.38
CA GLY A 469 -20.90 15.71 26.44
C GLY A 469 -20.75 16.29 27.87
N ALA A 470 -21.06 15.51 28.91
CA ALA A 470 -20.83 15.89 30.30
C ALA A 470 -19.73 15.03 30.94
N ILE A 471 -18.94 15.57 31.85
CA ILE A 471 -18.02 14.80 32.68
C ILE A 471 -18.85 14.03 33.71
N VAL A 472 -18.83 12.70 33.60
CA VAL A 472 -19.56 11.79 34.49
C VAL A 472 -18.73 11.45 35.73
N ALA A 473 -17.42 11.22 35.51
CA ALA A 473 -16.46 10.96 36.55
C ALA A 473 -15.08 11.44 36.15
N GLN A 474 -14.23 11.82 37.12
CA GLN A 474 -12.83 12.14 36.87
C GLN A 474 -11.99 11.86 38.10
N GLY A 475 -10.73 11.55 37.92
CA GLY A 475 -9.77 11.31 38.99
C GLY A 475 -8.77 10.20 38.65
N PRO A 476 -7.91 9.82 39.61
CA PRO A 476 -7.05 8.68 39.42
C PRO A 476 -7.88 7.39 39.23
N PRO A 477 -7.41 6.36 38.56
CA PRO A 477 -8.18 5.16 38.23
C PRO A 477 -8.89 4.54 39.42
N ASN A 478 -8.22 4.42 40.58
CA ASN A 478 -8.83 3.87 41.80
C ASN A 478 -10.03 4.65 42.30
N ALA A 479 -10.01 6.00 42.23
CA ALA A 479 -11.15 6.85 42.57
C ALA A 479 -12.28 6.75 41.55
N HIS A 480 -11.91 6.60 40.27
CA HIS A 480 -12.86 6.42 39.18
C HIS A 480 -13.62 5.10 39.29
N LEU A 481 -12.95 4.00 39.64
CA LEU A 481 -13.58 2.69 39.86
C LEU A 481 -14.66 2.69 40.94
N ALA A 482 -14.61 3.63 41.88
CA ALA A 482 -15.64 3.82 42.91
C ALA A 482 -16.85 4.63 42.41
N SER A 483 -16.83 5.17 41.21
CA SER A 483 -17.93 5.96 40.65
C SER A 483 -19.05 5.08 40.10
N ALA A 484 -20.25 5.66 39.95
CA ALA A 484 -21.42 4.97 39.38
C ALA A 484 -21.44 5.02 37.83
N SER A 485 -20.34 5.40 37.18
CA SER A 485 -20.29 5.49 35.73
C SER A 485 -20.37 4.11 35.05
N VAL A 486 -20.89 4.05 33.85
CA VAL A 486 -20.97 2.79 33.09
C VAL A 486 -19.57 2.22 32.83
N THR A 487 -18.59 3.08 32.54
CA THR A 487 -17.20 2.71 32.35
C THR A 487 -16.65 2.04 33.62
N ALA A 488 -16.87 2.62 34.80
CA ALA A 488 -16.44 2.07 36.07
C ALA A 488 -17.07 0.68 36.35
N GLN A 489 -18.35 0.49 36.04
CA GLN A 489 -19.04 -0.78 36.20
C GLN A 489 -18.46 -1.91 35.35
N PHE A 490 -17.90 -1.60 34.18
CA PHE A 490 -17.18 -2.58 33.36
C PHE A 490 -15.75 -2.81 33.89
N LEU A 491 -15.04 -1.76 34.25
CA LEU A 491 -13.65 -1.87 34.75
C LEU A 491 -13.57 -2.58 36.12
N ASN A 492 -14.57 -2.44 36.99
CA ASN A 492 -14.59 -3.13 38.29
C ASN A 492 -15.25 -4.52 38.22
N GLY A 493 -15.76 -4.93 37.06
CA GLY A 493 -16.38 -6.24 36.83
C GLY A 493 -17.83 -6.39 37.27
N GLU A 494 -18.50 -5.29 37.71
CA GLU A 494 -19.94 -5.33 38.00
C GLU A 494 -20.79 -5.62 36.77
N LYS A 495 -20.32 -5.13 35.61
CA LYS A 495 -20.85 -5.45 34.29
C LYS A 495 -19.83 -6.20 33.48
N CYS A 496 -20.24 -7.25 32.82
CA CYS A 496 -19.40 -7.99 31.89
C CYS A 496 -20.23 -8.53 30.72
N ILE A 497 -19.56 -8.74 29.59
CA ILE A 497 -20.17 -9.42 28.45
C ILE A 497 -20.24 -10.91 28.77
N ALA A 498 -21.48 -11.44 28.89
CA ALA A 498 -21.72 -12.80 29.32
C ALA A 498 -21.29 -13.83 28.27
N LEU A 499 -20.76 -14.96 28.74
CA LEU A 499 -20.47 -16.13 27.89
C LEU A 499 -21.78 -16.78 27.42
N PRO A 500 -21.84 -17.26 26.16
CA PRO A 500 -22.99 -18.00 25.67
C PRO A 500 -23.16 -19.32 26.44
N LYS A 501 -24.37 -19.62 26.90
CA LYS A 501 -24.67 -20.86 27.66
C LYS A 501 -24.32 -22.13 26.87
N LYS A 502 -24.36 -22.07 25.54
CA LYS A 502 -24.01 -23.18 24.65
C LYS A 502 -23.51 -22.63 23.32
N ARG A 503 -22.40 -23.15 22.84
CA ARG A 503 -21.84 -22.79 21.52
C ARG A 503 -22.56 -23.54 20.40
N ARG A 504 -22.78 -22.86 19.26
CA ARG A 504 -23.43 -23.45 18.08
C ARG A 504 -22.46 -24.43 17.41
N LYS A 505 -23.00 -25.53 16.92
CA LYS A 505 -22.25 -26.56 16.16
C LYS A 505 -22.27 -26.30 14.64
N GLY A 506 -22.98 -25.26 14.20
CA GLY A 506 -23.17 -24.95 12.79
C GLY A 506 -23.98 -25.96 12.01
N HIS A 507 -24.02 -25.84 10.69
CA HIS A 507 -24.83 -26.66 9.76
C HIS A 507 -24.14 -27.98 9.38
N ARG A 508 -23.06 -28.39 10.02
CA ARG A 508 -22.18 -29.52 9.64
C ARG A 508 -21.56 -29.41 8.23
N LYS A 509 -21.64 -28.22 7.61
CA LYS A 509 -21.01 -27.86 6.34
C LYS A 509 -19.82 -26.95 6.64
N ASN A 510 -18.76 -27.05 5.84
CA ASN A 510 -17.55 -26.28 6.04
C ASN A 510 -17.13 -25.57 4.74
N LEU A 511 -16.65 -24.36 4.86
CA LEU A 511 -15.85 -23.69 3.84
C LEU A 511 -14.39 -23.98 4.14
N ILE A 512 -13.64 -24.54 3.16
CA ILE A 512 -12.26 -24.96 3.37
C ILE A 512 -11.38 -24.33 2.29
N LEU A 513 -10.47 -23.45 2.71
CA LEU A 513 -9.38 -22.91 1.88
C LEU A 513 -8.14 -23.76 2.12
N LYS A 514 -7.48 -24.24 1.07
CA LYS A 514 -6.29 -25.07 1.14
C LYS A 514 -5.07 -24.43 0.52
N GLY A 515 -3.94 -24.53 1.22
CA GLY A 515 -2.61 -24.20 0.73
C GLY A 515 -2.43 -22.72 0.37
N ALA A 516 -2.91 -21.80 1.19
CA ALA A 516 -2.72 -20.36 1.01
C ALA A 516 -1.25 -19.97 1.27
N THR A 517 -0.62 -19.26 0.31
CA THR A 517 0.82 -18.88 0.34
C THR A 517 1.05 -17.41 0.05
N GLY A 518 0.02 -16.56 0.13
CA GLY A 518 0.17 -15.12 -0.10
C GLY A 518 0.98 -14.43 1.00
N HIS A 519 1.85 -13.52 0.62
CA HIS A 519 2.70 -12.74 1.54
C HIS A 519 3.46 -13.64 2.55
N ASN A 520 3.13 -13.52 3.85
CA ASN A 520 3.75 -14.30 4.91
C ASN A 520 3.09 -15.65 5.18
N LEU A 521 2.00 -16.01 4.48
CA LEU A 521 1.29 -17.26 4.72
C LEU A 521 2.11 -18.50 4.31
N GLN A 522 2.20 -19.48 5.21
CA GLN A 522 3.02 -20.70 5.08
C GLN A 522 2.17 -21.93 4.72
N LYS A 523 1.59 -21.96 3.51
CA LYS A 523 0.72 -23.07 3.02
C LYS A 523 -0.45 -23.37 3.94
N VAL A 524 -1.15 -22.33 4.38
CA VAL A 524 -2.21 -22.41 5.38
C VAL A 524 -3.45 -23.13 4.85
N ASP A 525 -3.96 -24.05 5.65
CA ASP A 525 -5.26 -24.68 5.46
C ASP A 525 -6.26 -24.11 6.47
N LEU A 526 -7.27 -23.38 5.99
CA LEU A 526 -8.29 -22.75 6.83
C LEU A 526 -9.62 -23.53 6.70
N LYS A 527 -10.24 -23.89 7.83
CA LYS A 527 -11.56 -24.53 7.86
C LYS A 527 -12.53 -23.67 8.67
N LEU A 528 -13.62 -23.23 8.03
CA LEU A 528 -14.66 -22.42 8.63
C LEU A 528 -15.97 -23.20 8.68
N PRO A 529 -16.52 -23.53 9.87
CA PRO A 529 -17.83 -24.14 10.01
C PRO A 529 -18.93 -23.12 9.63
N LEU A 530 -19.85 -23.52 8.74
CA LEU A 530 -20.95 -22.64 8.33
C LEU A 530 -22.08 -22.62 9.36
N GLY A 531 -22.76 -21.47 9.50
CA GLY A 531 -23.83 -21.25 10.48
C GLY A 531 -23.28 -20.97 11.91
N CYS A 532 -22.09 -20.37 12.01
CA CYS A 532 -21.42 -20.02 13.27
C CYS A 532 -20.95 -18.58 13.26
N LEU A 533 -20.74 -18.02 14.46
CA LEU A 533 -19.92 -16.83 14.68
C LEU A 533 -18.46 -17.27 14.84
N ILE A 534 -17.60 -16.84 13.93
CA ILE A 534 -16.22 -17.26 13.82
C ILE A 534 -15.31 -16.07 14.06
N GLY A 535 -14.46 -16.14 15.08
CA GLY A 535 -13.42 -15.16 15.35
C GLY A 535 -12.10 -15.55 14.66
N VAL A 536 -11.48 -14.62 13.96
CA VAL A 536 -10.10 -14.75 13.43
C VAL A 536 -9.22 -13.82 14.23
N SER A 537 -8.43 -14.40 15.13
CA SER A 537 -7.55 -13.69 16.05
C SER A 537 -6.08 -13.86 15.69
N GLY A 538 -5.20 -13.28 16.47
CA GLY A 538 -3.75 -13.39 16.38
C GLY A 538 -3.03 -12.05 16.45
N VAL A 539 -1.72 -12.09 16.64
CA VAL A 539 -0.88 -10.90 16.79
C VAL A 539 -0.92 -9.99 15.55
N SER A 540 -0.53 -8.73 15.73
CA SER A 540 -0.44 -7.78 14.62
C SER A 540 0.57 -8.27 13.57
N GLY A 541 0.21 -8.15 12.27
CA GLY A 541 1.06 -8.65 11.18
C GLY A 541 1.12 -10.17 10.99
N SER A 542 0.35 -10.98 11.73
CA SER A 542 0.36 -12.45 11.62
C SER A 542 -0.20 -13.02 10.32
N GLY A 543 -0.92 -12.20 9.52
CA GLY A 543 -1.46 -12.64 8.23
C GLY A 543 -2.99 -12.79 8.17
N LYS A 544 -3.74 -12.37 9.20
CA LYS A 544 -5.22 -12.44 9.25
C LYS A 544 -5.89 -11.86 8.02
N SER A 545 -5.62 -10.58 7.72
CA SER A 545 -6.20 -9.88 6.55
C SER A 545 -5.71 -10.47 5.22
N THR A 546 -4.47 -11.00 5.17
CA THR A 546 -3.95 -11.72 4.01
C THR A 546 -4.78 -12.98 3.75
N LEU A 547 -5.07 -13.76 4.78
CA LEU A 547 -5.80 -15.02 4.70
C LEU A 547 -7.27 -14.79 4.33
N VAL A 548 -7.95 -13.85 5.00
CA VAL A 548 -9.40 -13.63 4.84
C VAL A 548 -9.69 -12.63 3.72
N ASN A 549 -9.14 -11.39 3.80
CA ASN A 549 -9.53 -10.28 2.93
C ASN A 549 -8.85 -10.33 1.56
N GLN A 550 -7.62 -10.88 1.47
CA GLN A 550 -6.85 -10.88 0.22
C GLN A 550 -6.82 -12.25 -0.49
N THR A 551 -7.15 -13.34 0.21
CA THR A 551 -7.19 -14.68 -0.38
C THR A 551 -8.63 -15.21 -0.47
N LEU A 552 -9.31 -15.38 0.67
CA LEU A 552 -10.64 -16.02 0.73
C LEU A 552 -11.72 -15.15 0.07
N LEU A 553 -11.83 -13.89 0.47
CA LEU A 553 -12.88 -12.97 0.01
C LEU A 553 -12.87 -12.74 -1.51
N PRO A 554 -11.73 -12.43 -2.18
CA PRO A 554 -11.70 -12.25 -3.63
C PRO A 554 -12.11 -13.51 -4.38
N ALA A 555 -11.67 -14.69 -3.94
CA ALA A 555 -12.03 -15.96 -4.56
C ALA A 555 -13.54 -16.27 -4.44
N LEU A 556 -14.16 -15.97 -3.30
CA LEU A 556 -15.60 -16.10 -3.10
C LEU A 556 -16.38 -15.13 -3.98
N LEU A 557 -15.96 -13.86 -4.08
CA LEU A 557 -16.64 -12.87 -4.90
C LEU A 557 -16.57 -13.22 -6.40
N ASN A 558 -15.45 -13.76 -6.87
CA ASN A 558 -15.32 -14.27 -8.23
C ASN A 558 -16.31 -15.41 -8.52
N HIS A 559 -16.46 -16.32 -7.55
CA HIS A 559 -17.40 -17.45 -7.69
C HIS A 559 -18.88 -17.02 -7.69
N LEU A 560 -19.22 -15.99 -6.88
CA LEU A 560 -20.62 -15.60 -6.66
C LEU A 560 -21.12 -14.51 -7.63
N HIS A 561 -20.24 -13.68 -8.17
CA HIS A 561 -20.63 -12.45 -8.88
C HIS A 561 -19.97 -12.27 -10.24
N ASP A 562 -19.24 -13.24 -10.79
CA ASP A 562 -18.43 -13.11 -12.00
C ASP A 562 -17.47 -11.89 -11.95
N ASP A 563 -17.09 -11.48 -10.74
CA ASP A 563 -16.14 -10.40 -10.50
C ASP A 563 -14.73 -10.87 -10.90
N ILE A 564 -13.95 -10.00 -11.54
CA ILE A 564 -12.56 -10.30 -11.86
C ILE A 564 -11.67 -9.71 -10.78
N ARG A 565 -11.49 -10.43 -9.68
CA ARG A 565 -10.53 -10.09 -8.61
C ARG A 565 -9.45 -11.15 -8.57
N ILE A 566 -8.22 -10.76 -8.33
CA ILE A 566 -7.10 -11.72 -8.24
C ILE A 566 -6.91 -12.09 -6.76
N PRO A 567 -7.32 -13.31 -6.33
CA PRO A 567 -7.00 -13.79 -4.99
C PRO A 567 -5.49 -14.08 -4.90
N LEU A 568 -4.94 -13.96 -3.70
CA LEU A 568 -3.56 -14.38 -3.46
C LEU A 568 -3.39 -15.90 -3.68
N PRO A 569 -2.16 -16.39 -3.96
CA PRO A 569 -1.91 -17.77 -4.32
C PRO A 569 -2.43 -18.77 -3.27
N HIS A 570 -3.20 -19.76 -3.74
CA HIS A 570 -3.75 -20.85 -2.94
C HIS A 570 -4.01 -22.07 -3.84
N LYS A 571 -4.15 -23.26 -3.25
CA LYS A 571 -4.38 -24.49 -4.04
C LYS A 571 -5.82 -24.63 -4.51
N ARG A 572 -6.78 -24.55 -3.61
CA ARG A 572 -8.22 -24.70 -3.89
C ARG A 572 -9.10 -24.24 -2.74
N ILE A 573 -10.35 -23.94 -3.02
CA ILE A 573 -11.40 -23.68 -2.03
C ILE A 573 -12.53 -24.68 -2.24
N MET A 574 -13.03 -25.26 -1.17
CA MET A 574 -14.13 -26.23 -1.17
C MET A 574 -15.27 -25.71 -0.30
N GLY A 575 -16.51 -26.04 -0.67
CA GLY A 575 -17.72 -25.66 0.10
C GLY A 575 -18.35 -24.34 -0.33
N MET A 576 -17.84 -23.68 -1.38
CA MET A 576 -18.38 -22.41 -1.90
C MET A 576 -19.85 -22.56 -2.35
N GLN A 577 -20.25 -23.73 -2.82
CA GLN A 577 -21.63 -24.03 -3.24
C GLN A 577 -22.68 -23.94 -2.11
N HIS A 578 -22.26 -23.80 -0.86
CA HIS A 578 -23.15 -23.65 0.30
C HIS A 578 -23.39 -22.19 0.69
N ILE A 579 -22.83 -21.24 -0.08
CA ILE A 579 -22.91 -19.81 0.18
C ILE A 579 -23.58 -19.14 -1.01
N ASP A 580 -24.67 -18.43 -0.75
CA ASP A 580 -25.44 -17.72 -1.80
C ASP A 580 -24.91 -16.30 -2.00
N LYS A 581 -24.38 -15.69 -0.94
CA LYS A 581 -23.95 -14.30 -0.93
C LYS A 581 -22.76 -14.12 0.02
N CYS A 582 -21.79 -13.29 -0.36
CA CYS A 582 -20.67 -12.85 0.48
C CYS A 582 -20.70 -11.34 0.64
N ILE A 583 -20.68 -10.87 1.89
CA ILE A 583 -20.72 -9.44 2.24
C ILE A 583 -19.52 -9.11 3.11
N ALA A 584 -18.64 -8.25 2.58
CA ALA A 584 -17.53 -7.69 3.36
C ALA A 584 -17.93 -6.33 3.92
N ILE A 585 -17.72 -6.15 5.21
CA ILE A 585 -18.01 -4.92 5.95
C ILE A 585 -16.68 -4.42 6.54
N ASP A 586 -16.14 -3.39 5.93
CA ASP A 586 -14.90 -2.73 6.32
C ASP A 586 -15.14 -1.32 6.86
N GLN A 587 -14.12 -0.69 7.41
CA GLN A 587 -14.14 0.66 7.96
C GLN A 587 -14.13 1.77 6.88
N SER A 588 -14.18 1.43 5.59
CA SER A 588 -14.19 2.44 4.53
C SER A 588 -15.44 3.32 4.61
N PRO A 589 -15.35 4.63 4.29
CA PRO A 589 -16.49 5.53 4.32
C PRO A 589 -17.66 5.03 3.46
N ILE A 590 -18.92 5.27 3.90
CA ILE A 590 -20.15 4.95 3.14
C ILE A 590 -20.31 5.80 1.88
N GLY A 591 -19.43 6.78 1.67
CA GLY A 591 -19.36 7.62 0.48
C GLY A 591 -18.23 8.64 0.61
N ARG A 592 -17.78 9.16 -0.53
CA ARG A 592 -16.63 10.08 -0.60
C ARG A 592 -17.04 11.56 -0.77
N THR A 593 -18.33 11.86 -0.74
CA THR A 593 -18.82 13.22 -0.96
C THR A 593 -19.71 13.65 0.19
N PRO A 594 -19.81 14.98 0.48
CA PRO A 594 -20.73 15.51 1.49
C PRO A 594 -22.21 15.20 1.24
N ARG A 595 -22.58 14.70 0.06
CA ARG A 595 -23.94 14.30 -0.29
C ARG A 595 -24.29 12.90 0.21
N SER A 596 -23.31 12.05 0.43
CA SER A 596 -23.51 10.72 0.99
C SER A 596 -23.83 10.85 2.50
N ASN A 597 -24.84 10.13 2.97
CA ASN A 597 -25.25 10.13 4.36
C ASN A 597 -25.95 8.80 4.73
N PRO A 598 -26.19 8.51 6.02
CA PRO A 598 -26.86 7.28 6.47
C PRO A 598 -28.19 7.00 5.75
N ALA A 599 -29.04 8.03 5.57
CA ALA A 599 -30.33 7.88 4.90
C ALA A 599 -30.20 7.46 3.42
N THR A 600 -29.20 7.99 2.70
CA THR A 600 -28.98 7.61 1.29
C THR A 600 -28.38 6.21 1.17
N TYR A 601 -27.47 5.84 2.04
CA TYR A 601 -26.78 4.54 2.01
C TYR A 601 -27.73 3.38 2.33
N THR A 602 -28.58 3.54 3.33
CA THR A 602 -29.55 2.51 3.76
C THR A 602 -30.81 2.44 2.88
N GLY A 603 -30.93 3.33 1.88
CA GLY A 603 -32.13 3.45 1.06
C GLY A 603 -33.30 4.15 1.74
N LEU A 604 -33.13 4.59 2.98
CA LEU A 604 -34.16 5.30 3.77
C LEU A 604 -34.63 6.57 3.08
N MET A 605 -33.69 7.32 2.50
CA MET A 605 -34.00 8.56 1.77
C MET A 605 -34.99 8.35 0.64
N ASP A 606 -34.95 7.22 -0.02
CA ASP A 606 -35.87 6.90 -1.12
C ASP A 606 -37.31 6.68 -0.64
N LEU A 607 -37.47 6.08 0.54
CA LEU A 607 -38.77 5.90 1.20
C LEU A 607 -39.30 7.24 1.73
N ILE A 608 -38.46 8.06 2.34
CA ILE A 608 -38.84 9.41 2.82
C ILE A 608 -39.32 10.27 1.64
N ARG A 609 -38.57 10.29 0.54
CA ARG A 609 -38.98 11.02 -0.69
C ARG A 609 -40.32 10.56 -1.22
N THR A 610 -40.58 9.25 -1.22
CA THR A 610 -41.87 8.68 -1.62
C THR A 610 -42.99 9.17 -0.71
N GLN A 611 -42.74 9.18 0.61
CA GLN A 611 -43.72 9.69 1.58
C GLN A 611 -44.07 11.16 1.35
N PHE A 612 -43.04 12.01 1.09
CA PHE A 612 -43.30 13.44 0.80
C PHE A 612 -44.07 13.66 -0.48
N THR A 613 -43.92 12.83 -1.51
CA THR A 613 -44.74 12.92 -2.74
C THR A 613 -46.22 12.58 -2.56
N LEU A 614 -46.54 11.84 -1.49
CA LEU A 614 -47.96 11.47 -1.22
C LEU A 614 -48.72 12.60 -0.49
N LEU A 615 -48.03 13.61 0.02
CA LEU A 615 -48.67 14.72 0.73
C LEU A 615 -49.56 15.58 -0.18
N PRO A 616 -50.71 16.07 0.33
CA PRO A 616 -51.66 16.89 -0.45
C PRO A 616 -51.00 18.07 -1.13
N GLU A 617 -50.13 18.81 -0.39
CA GLU A 617 -49.44 19.97 -0.91
C GLU A 617 -48.48 19.64 -2.05
N ALA A 618 -47.77 18.52 -1.96
CA ALA A 618 -46.89 18.04 -3.03
C ALA A 618 -47.66 17.66 -4.28
N LYS A 619 -48.84 17.04 -4.12
CA LYS A 619 -49.76 16.66 -5.23
C LYS A 619 -50.34 17.89 -5.91
N ILE A 620 -50.79 18.88 -5.14
CA ILE A 620 -51.35 20.14 -5.68
C ILE A 620 -50.32 20.85 -6.53
N ARG A 621 -49.03 20.88 -6.07
CA ARG A 621 -47.93 21.51 -6.79
C ARG A 621 -47.32 20.64 -7.90
N GLY A 622 -47.81 19.41 -8.10
CA GLY A 622 -47.31 18.48 -9.11
C GLY A 622 -45.87 18.00 -8.84
N TYR A 623 -45.44 17.99 -7.56
CA TYR A 623 -44.10 17.62 -7.18
C TYR A 623 -43.89 16.11 -7.24
N LYS A 624 -42.93 15.71 -8.07
CA LYS A 624 -42.50 14.29 -8.24
C LYS A 624 -41.36 13.99 -7.27
N LYS A 625 -41.02 12.71 -7.14
CA LYS A 625 -39.94 12.18 -6.26
C LYS A 625 -38.59 12.88 -6.46
N GLY A 626 -38.28 13.34 -7.71
CA GLY A 626 -37.07 14.10 -8.02
C GLY A 626 -36.99 15.46 -7.30
N ARG A 627 -38.15 16.12 -7.02
CA ARG A 627 -38.20 17.39 -6.29
C ARG A 627 -37.59 17.30 -4.88
N PHE A 628 -37.79 16.18 -4.21
CA PHE A 628 -37.30 15.89 -2.88
C PHE A 628 -35.93 15.23 -2.87
N SER A 629 -35.14 15.41 -3.94
CA SER A 629 -33.76 14.93 -4.05
C SER A 629 -32.79 16.10 -4.07
N PHE A 630 -31.84 16.10 -3.15
CA PHE A 630 -30.74 17.08 -3.17
C PHE A 630 -29.66 16.79 -4.24
N ASN A 631 -29.77 15.66 -4.96
CA ASN A 631 -28.88 15.32 -6.08
C ASN A 631 -29.40 15.77 -7.43
N VAL A 632 -30.70 16.06 -7.56
CA VAL A 632 -31.36 16.41 -8.82
C VAL A 632 -31.70 17.90 -8.84
N ALA A 633 -31.49 18.56 -9.97
CA ALA A 633 -31.89 19.96 -10.16
C ALA A 633 -33.42 20.13 -9.99
N GLY A 634 -33.84 21.33 -9.60
CA GLY A 634 -35.23 21.71 -9.39
C GLY A 634 -35.68 21.74 -7.93
N GLY A 635 -35.24 20.81 -7.06
CA GLY A 635 -35.58 20.83 -5.65
C GLY A 635 -34.40 21.15 -4.70
N ARG A 636 -33.21 21.01 -5.19
CA ARG A 636 -31.98 21.27 -4.42
C ARG A 636 -31.62 22.77 -4.38
N CYS A 637 -30.83 23.16 -3.41
CA CYS A 637 -30.15 24.45 -3.44
C CYS A 637 -29.12 24.46 -4.59
N GLU A 638 -29.25 25.36 -5.53
CA GLU A 638 -28.34 25.42 -6.68
C GLU A 638 -26.97 26.02 -6.34
N THR A 639 -26.88 26.89 -5.31
CA THR A 639 -25.60 27.46 -4.83
C THR A 639 -24.62 26.38 -4.37
N CYS A 640 -25.05 25.44 -3.51
CA CYS A 640 -24.22 24.31 -3.07
C CYS A 640 -24.48 23.02 -3.86
N LYS A 641 -25.35 23.06 -4.85
CA LYS A 641 -25.79 21.91 -5.65
C LYS A 641 -26.24 20.72 -4.81
N GLY A 642 -26.86 21.00 -3.65
CA GLY A 642 -27.39 20.02 -2.72
C GLY A 642 -26.37 19.45 -1.71
N ALA A 643 -25.14 19.94 -1.67
CA ALA A 643 -24.14 19.49 -0.70
C ALA A 643 -24.40 19.99 0.72
N GLY A 644 -25.08 21.15 0.88
CA GLY A 644 -25.26 21.82 2.16
C GLY A 644 -24.05 22.66 2.58
N VAL A 645 -22.90 22.36 2.02
CA VAL A 645 -21.61 23.04 2.27
C VAL A 645 -20.99 23.51 0.96
N ARG A 646 -20.11 24.50 1.04
CA ARG A 646 -19.21 24.92 -0.04
C ARG A 646 -17.80 24.47 0.32
N THR A 647 -17.15 23.81 -0.60
CA THR A 647 -15.75 23.42 -0.45
C THR A 647 -14.87 24.59 -0.87
N VAL A 648 -13.98 25.00 0.00
CA VAL A 648 -12.90 25.95 -0.28
C VAL A 648 -11.64 25.12 -0.48
N GLU A 649 -11.19 25.05 -1.72
CA GLU A 649 -9.97 24.31 -2.07
C GLU A 649 -8.75 25.09 -1.56
N MET A 650 -7.92 24.45 -0.75
CA MET A 650 -6.71 25.01 -0.19
C MET A 650 -5.51 24.27 -0.79
N ASN A 651 -4.73 24.92 -1.66
CA ASN A 651 -3.67 24.29 -2.47
C ASN A 651 -2.66 23.45 -1.68
N PHE A 652 -2.37 23.79 -0.42
CA PHE A 652 -1.36 23.10 0.41
C PHE A 652 -1.94 22.55 1.73
N LEU A 653 -3.22 22.79 1.99
CA LEU A 653 -3.94 22.34 3.19
C LEU A 653 -5.15 21.50 2.78
N PRO A 654 -5.71 20.69 3.70
CA PRO A 654 -6.97 20.00 3.44
C PRO A 654 -8.09 20.99 3.10
N ASP A 655 -8.97 20.59 2.16
CA ASP A 655 -10.13 21.39 1.78
C ASP A 655 -11.01 21.72 2.98
N VAL A 656 -11.47 22.96 3.07
CA VAL A 656 -12.35 23.43 4.14
C VAL A 656 -13.80 23.43 3.64
N HIS A 657 -14.69 22.85 4.45
CA HIS A 657 -16.12 22.82 4.17
C HIS A 657 -16.85 23.89 4.98
N VAL A 658 -17.33 24.92 4.32
CA VAL A 658 -18.10 26.02 4.95
C VAL A 658 -19.58 25.82 4.67
N THR A 659 -20.43 26.03 5.66
CA THR A 659 -21.89 25.96 5.53
C THR A 659 -22.39 26.89 4.42
N CYS A 660 -23.25 26.39 3.55
CA CYS A 660 -23.81 27.19 2.46
C CYS A 660 -24.71 28.31 2.98
N GLU A 661 -24.37 29.55 2.72
CA GLU A 661 -25.10 30.75 3.19
C GLU A 661 -26.54 30.80 2.66
N THR A 662 -26.77 30.36 1.42
CA THR A 662 -28.10 30.41 0.77
C THR A 662 -29.10 29.45 1.40
N CYS A 663 -28.69 28.22 1.69
CA CYS A 663 -29.59 27.20 2.27
C CYS A 663 -29.30 26.88 3.73
N GLN A 664 -28.32 27.52 4.33
CA GLN A 664 -27.91 27.31 5.75
C GLN A 664 -27.80 25.82 6.12
N GLY A 665 -27.16 25.03 5.25
CA GLY A 665 -27.00 23.59 5.44
C GLY A 665 -28.20 22.72 5.04
N LYS A 666 -29.37 23.29 4.77
CA LYS A 666 -30.64 22.58 4.50
C LYS A 666 -30.66 21.81 3.18
N ARG A 667 -29.73 22.02 2.25
CA ARG A 667 -29.54 21.30 0.97
C ARG A 667 -30.63 21.54 -0.09
N PHE A 668 -31.81 22.03 0.24
CA PHE A 668 -32.96 22.22 -0.64
C PHE A 668 -33.27 23.72 -0.84
N ASN A 669 -34.02 24.02 -1.89
CA ASN A 669 -34.55 25.36 -2.08
C ASN A 669 -35.77 25.61 -1.20
N ARG A 670 -36.15 26.90 -1.07
CA ARG A 670 -37.23 27.35 -0.16
C ARG A 670 -38.57 26.66 -0.45
N GLU A 671 -38.95 26.57 -1.70
CA GLU A 671 -40.24 26.01 -2.14
C GLU A 671 -40.36 24.50 -1.80
N THR A 672 -39.28 23.73 -1.88
CA THR A 672 -39.27 22.32 -1.47
C THR A 672 -39.43 22.18 0.05
N LEU A 673 -38.89 23.12 0.82
CA LEU A 673 -38.95 23.11 2.29
C LEU A 673 -40.33 23.52 2.83
N GLU A 674 -41.18 24.12 2.04
CA GLU A 674 -42.57 24.47 2.42
C GLU A 674 -43.45 23.22 2.59
N VAL A 675 -43.15 22.14 1.85
CA VAL A 675 -43.87 20.85 2.00
C VAL A 675 -43.52 20.20 3.29
N ARG A 676 -44.49 19.96 4.16
CA ARG A 676 -44.29 19.44 5.52
C ARG A 676 -45.08 18.17 5.80
N TYR A 677 -44.42 17.20 6.42
CA TYR A 677 -45.02 15.98 6.99
C TYR A 677 -44.98 16.08 8.52
N LYS A 678 -46.14 15.99 9.17
CA LYS A 678 -46.27 16.24 10.64
C LYS A 678 -45.51 17.52 11.12
N GLY A 679 -45.63 18.61 10.34
CA GLY A 679 -45.00 19.88 10.66
C GLY A 679 -43.53 20.01 10.32
N LYS A 680 -42.86 18.97 9.86
CA LYS A 680 -41.42 18.92 9.53
C LYS A 680 -41.19 18.91 8.03
N SER A 681 -40.27 19.74 7.55
CA SER A 681 -39.76 19.72 6.17
C SER A 681 -38.83 18.53 5.95
N ILE A 682 -38.50 18.23 4.68
CA ILE A 682 -37.54 17.16 4.39
C ILE A 682 -36.12 17.43 4.92
N ALA A 683 -35.73 18.68 5.07
CA ALA A 683 -34.46 19.05 5.71
C ALA A 683 -34.50 18.81 7.21
N ASP A 684 -35.63 19.14 7.88
CA ASP A 684 -35.81 18.87 9.32
C ASP A 684 -35.76 17.36 9.59
N VAL A 685 -36.34 16.55 8.70
CA VAL A 685 -36.27 15.08 8.79
C VAL A 685 -34.82 14.58 8.63
N LEU A 686 -34.03 15.16 7.73
CA LEU A 686 -32.61 14.80 7.62
C LEU A 686 -31.77 15.23 8.84
N ALA A 687 -32.22 16.28 9.54
CA ALA A 687 -31.56 16.75 10.77
C ALA A 687 -31.98 15.94 12.02
N MET A 688 -33.01 15.10 11.94
CA MET A 688 -33.41 14.22 13.04
C MET A 688 -32.32 13.18 13.32
N THR A 689 -32.17 12.86 14.61
CA THR A 689 -31.42 11.66 15.01
C THR A 689 -32.15 10.40 14.55
N VAL A 690 -31.46 9.26 14.52
CA VAL A 690 -32.10 7.97 14.23
C VAL A 690 -33.16 7.65 15.28
N ASP A 691 -32.94 7.99 16.55
CA ASP A 691 -33.90 7.79 17.63
C ASP A 691 -35.18 8.64 17.44
N ASP A 692 -35.01 9.93 17.10
CA ASP A 692 -36.14 10.80 16.76
C ASP A 692 -36.92 10.29 15.55
N ALA A 693 -36.20 9.88 14.50
CA ALA A 693 -36.82 9.36 13.30
C ALA A 693 -37.54 8.04 13.52
N PHE A 694 -37.05 7.19 14.42
CA PHE A 694 -37.70 5.94 14.83
C PHE A 694 -39.09 6.20 15.40
N VAL A 695 -39.22 7.17 16.30
CA VAL A 695 -40.51 7.59 16.88
C VAL A 695 -41.39 8.31 15.83
N PHE A 696 -40.78 9.26 15.09
CA PHE A 696 -41.51 10.09 14.11
C PHE A 696 -42.21 9.29 13.01
N PHE A 697 -41.56 8.20 12.55
CA PHE A 697 -42.06 7.33 11.47
C PHE A 697 -42.64 6.02 11.96
N GLU A 698 -43.05 5.90 13.22
CA GLU A 698 -43.66 4.68 13.79
C GLU A 698 -44.79 4.09 12.92
N ALA A 699 -45.65 4.97 12.36
CA ALA A 699 -46.76 4.58 11.51
C ALA A 699 -46.34 4.12 10.09
N ILE A 700 -45.05 4.15 9.73
CA ILE A 700 -44.56 3.77 8.41
C ILE A 700 -43.63 2.54 8.51
N PRO A 701 -44.12 1.30 8.41
CA PRO A 701 -43.39 0.08 8.74
C PRO A 701 -42.04 -0.07 8.04
N LYS A 702 -41.93 0.35 6.76
CA LYS A 702 -40.70 0.24 5.98
C LYS A 702 -39.60 1.20 6.52
N ILE A 703 -39.96 2.42 6.89
CA ILE A 703 -39.02 3.42 7.45
C ILE A 703 -38.66 2.99 8.88
N HIS A 704 -39.65 2.66 9.68
CA HIS A 704 -39.50 2.25 11.08
C HIS A 704 -38.58 1.02 11.22
N ARG A 705 -38.66 0.04 10.31
CA ARG A 705 -37.76 -1.10 10.30
C ARG A 705 -36.29 -0.71 10.11
N ILE A 706 -35.99 0.20 9.15
CA ILE A 706 -34.61 0.62 8.88
C ILE A 706 -34.06 1.44 10.05
N THR A 707 -34.85 2.38 10.60
CA THR A 707 -34.44 3.17 11.77
C THR A 707 -34.28 2.29 13.01
N SER A 708 -35.14 1.30 13.23
CA SER A 708 -34.99 0.28 14.29
C SER A 708 -33.66 -0.48 14.15
N THR A 709 -33.29 -0.86 12.91
CA THR A 709 -32.03 -1.56 12.67
C THR A 709 -30.82 -0.68 12.94
N LEU A 710 -30.85 0.60 12.51
CA LEU A 710 -29.78 1.56 12.82
C LEU A 710 -29.63 1.76 14.34
N ARG A 711 -30.75 1.85 15.06
CA ARG A 711 -30.77 1.96 16.53
C ARG A 711 -30.17 0.72 17.20
N SER A 712 -30.48 -0.47 16.69
CA SER A 712 -30.01 -1.74 17.27
C SER A 712 -28.51 -1.97 17.14
N VAL A 713 -27.83 -1.24 16.26
CA VAL A 713 -26.35 -1.25 16.14
C VAL A 713 -25.70 -0.07 16.90
N GLY A 714 -26.42 0.58 17.80
CA GLY A 714 -25.88 1.68 18.60
C GLY A 714 -25.72 3.02 17.87
N LEU A 715 -26.46 3.24 16.76
CA LEU A 715 -26.40 4.48 15.97
C LEU A 715 -27.63 5.38 16.19
N GLY A 716 -28.28 5.30 17.35
CA GLY A 716 -29.45 6.12 17.70
C GLY A 716 -29.18 7.61 17.64
N TYR A 717 -27.99 8.02 18.03
CA TYR A 717 -27.56 9.42 18.18
C TYR A 717 -27.18 10.12 16.88
N ILE A 718 -26.78 9.41 15.80
CA ILE A 718 -26.39 10.03 14.55
C ILE A 718 -27.60 10.63 13.81
N THR A 719 -27.39 11.74 13.07
CA THR A 719 -28.48 12.29 12.26
C THR A 719 -28.60 11.58 10.92
N LEU A 720 -29.84 11.46 10.41
CA LEU A 720 -30.12 10.80 9.13
C LEU A 720 -29.34 11.42 7.95
N GLY A 721 -29.16 12.73 7.98
CA GLY A 721 -28.46 13.52 6.98
C GLY A 721 -26.99 13.79 7.28
N GLN A 722 -26.40 13.18 8.31
CA GLN A 722 -24.97 13.37 8.66
C GLN A 722 -24.08 13.02 7.48
N GLN A 723 -23.12 13.88 7.17
CA GLN A 723 -22.25 13.68 6.02
C GLN A 723 -21.35 12.47 6.26
N SER A 724 -21.17 11.66 5.23
CA SER A 724 -20.31 10.46 5.31
C SER A 724 -18.86 10.76 5.69
N THR A 725 -18.39 11.96 5.38
CA THR A 725 -17.03 12.44 5.69
C THR A 725 -16.84 12.82 7.18
N THR A 726 -17.92 12.97 7.93
CA THR A 726 -17.90 13.27 9.38
C THR A 726 -18.18 12.05 10.25
N LEU A 727 -18.48 10.90 9.64
CA LEU A 727 -18.65 9.64 10.35
C LEU A 727 -17.28 9.04 10.67
N SER A 728 -17.13 8.50 11.88
CA SER A 728 -15.99 7.67 12.23
C SER A 728 -15.97 6.37 11.41
N GLY A 729 -14.81 5.69 11.34
CA GLY A 729 -14.71 4.39 10.65
C GLY A 729 -15.68 3.36 11.21
N GLY A 730 -15.82 3.29 12.54
CA GLY A 730 -16.75 2.38 13.22
C GLY A 730 -18.23 2.74 12.95
N GLU A 731 -18.60 4.03 12.95
CA GLU A 731 -19.96 4.47 12.58
C GLU A 731 -20.31 4.08 11.14
N ALA A 732 -19.39 4.33 10.19
CA ALA A 732 -19.57 3.95 8.79
C ALA A 732 -19.78 2.43 8.64
N GLN A 733 -19.03 1.63 9.36
CA GLN A 733 -19.11 0.18 9.37
C GLN A 733 -20.46 -0.29 9.94
N ARG A 734 -20.92 0.30 11.06
CA ARG A 734 -22.23 0.00 11.65
C ARG A 734 -23.40 0.41 10.75
N VAL A 735 -23.31 1.52 10.01
CA VAL A 735 -24.30 1.89 8.98
C VAL A 735 -24.37 0.83 7.88
N LYS A 736 -23.22 0.30 7.40
CA LYS A 736 -23.18 -0.81 6.44
C LYS A 736 -23.86 -2.06 7.00
N LEU A 737 -23.53 -2.43 8.23
CA LEU A 737 -24.12 -3.57 8.93
C LEU A 737 -25.64 -3.42 9.07
N ALA A 738 -26.13 -2.26 9.52
CA ALA A 738 -27.54 -1.97 9.63
C ALA A 738 -28.28 -2.07 8.28
N SER A 739 -27.65 -1.60 7.21
CA SER A 739 -28.22 -1.72 5.85
C SER A 739 -28.42 -3.17 5.42
N GLU A 740 -27.48 -4.05 5.74
CA GLU A 740 -27.62 -5.48 5.41
C GLU A 740 -28.64 -6.19 6.31
N LEU A 741 -28.66 -5.87 7.61
CA LEU A 741 -29.66 -6.39 8.55
C LEU A 741 -31.10 -6.00 8.17
N ALA A 742 -31.29 -4.83 7.59
CA ALA A 742 -32.62 -4.38 7.14
C ALA A 742 -33.13 -5.16 5.92
N ARG A 743 -32.29 -5.95 5.25
CA ARG A 743 -32.68 -6.80 4.11
C ARG A 743 -33.14 -8.17 4.59
N VAL A 744 -33.99 -8.83 3.79
CA VAL A 744 -34.38 -10.23 4.04
C VAL A 744 -33.21 -11.11 3.63
N GLY A 745 -32.65 -11.87 4.59
CA GLY A 745 -31.54 -12.80 4.35
C GLY A 745 -32.04 -14.14 3.75
N THR A 746 -31.13 -14.82 3.03
CA THR A 746 -31.35 -16.18 2.49
C THR A 746 -31.06 -17.27 3.51
N GLY A 747 -30.35 -16.93 4.62
CA GLY A 747 -29.90 -17.92 5.61
C GLY A 747 -28.58 -18.61 5.25
N ASN A 748 -28.00 -18.33 4.06
CA ASN A 748 -26.74 -18.89 3.60
C ASN A 748 -25.72 -17.78 3.23
N THR A 749 -25.86 -16.59 3.84
CA THR A 749 -24.93 -15.47 3.59
C THR A 749 -23.71 -15.59 4.47
N LEU A 750 -22.52 -15.38 3.87
CA LEU A 750 -21.28 -15.21 4.60
C LEU A 750 -20.99 -13.72 4.80
N TYR A 751 -20.93 -13.29 6.06
CA TYR A 751 -20.51 -11.95 6.44
C TYR A 751 -19.05 -11.98 6.89
N ILE A 752 -18.23 -11.05 6.39
CA ILE A 752 -16.85 -10.86 6.82
C ILE A 752 -16.73 -9.44 7.36
N LEU A 753 -16.42 -9.31 8.64
CA LEU A 753 -16.24 -8.04 9.33
C LEU A 753 -14.76 -7.88 9.74
N ASP A 754 -14.21 -6.72 9.47
CA ASP A 754 -12.82 -6.40 9.80
C ASP A 754 -12.79 -5.36 10.93
N GLU A 755 -12.34 -5.79 12.12
CA GLU A 755 -12.22 -5.01 13.36
C GLU A 755 -13.48 -4.16 13.66
N PRO A 756 -14.67 -4.79 13.78
CA PRO A 756 -15.93 -4.05 13.95
C PRO A 756 -16.10 -3.37 15.32
N THR A 757 -15.25 -3.63 16.30
CA THR A 757 -15.29 -3.01 17.63
C THR A 757 -14.48 -1.73 17.75
N THR A 758 -13.79 -1.33 16.68
CA THR A 758 -12.99 -0.11 16.66
C THR A 758 -13.81 1.11 17.06
N GLY A 759 -13.32 1.88 18.05
CA GLY A 759 -13.98 3.08 18.57
C GLY A 759 -15.27 2.81 19.31
N LEU A 760 -15.47 1.61 19.86
CA LEU A 760 -16.64 1.25 20.64
C LEU A 760 -16.35 1.17 22.14
N HIS A 761 -17.21 1.83 22.92
CA HIS A 761 -17.28 1.59 24.34
C HIS A 761 -17.81 0.18 24.65
N PHE A 762 -17.48 -0.40 25.80
CA PHE A 762 -17.88 -1.76 26.20
C PHE A 762 -19.40 -2.03 26.01
N GLN A 763 -20.24 -1.06 26.32
CA GLN A 763 -21.69 -1.16 26.16
C GLN A 763 -22.09 -1.30 24.67
N ASP A 764 -21.41 -0.58 23.77
CA ASP A 764 -21.66 -0.65 22.33
C ASP A 764 -21.15 -1.97 21.76
N VAL A 765 -20.06 -2.52 22.32
CA VAL A 765 -19.55 -3.87 21.95
C VAL A 765 -20.59 -4.93 22.27
N GLN A 766 -21.26 -4.85 23.44
CA GLN A 766 -22.36 -5.78 23.78
C GLN A 766 -23.49 -5.71 22.75
N MET A 767 -23.95 -4.49 22.39
CA MET A 767 -24.99 -4.33 21.37
C MET A 767 -24.59 -4.90 20.00
N LEU A 768 -23.32 -4.71 19.61
CA LEU A 768 -22.80 -5.30 18.38
C LEU A 768 -22.80 -6.83 18.42
N ILE A 769 -22.36 -7.44 19.51
CA ILE A 769 -22.34 -8.89 19.72
C ILE A 769 -23.78 -9.45 19.58
N ASP A 770 -24.76 -8.80 20.19
CA ASP A 770 -26.18 -9.22 20.10
C ASP A 770 -26.67 -9.19 18.65
N VAL A 771 -26.23 -8.23 17.86
CA VAL A 771 -26.53 -8.12 16.43
C VAL A 771 -25.88 -9.24 15.63
N LEU A 772 -24.62 -9.55 15.90
CA LEU A 772 -23.89 -10.64 15.23
C LEU A 772 -24.52 -11.99 15.54
N HIS A 773 -24.94 -12.22 16.79
CA HIS A 773 -25.65 -13.44 17.18
C HIS A 773 -27.00 -13.57 16.45
N ARG A 774 -27.78 -12.48 16.33
CA ARG A 774 -29.05 -12.49 15.54
C ARG A 774 -28.84 -12.85 14.07
N LEU A 775 -27.72 -12.39 13.45
CA LEU A 775 -27.39 -12.78 12.07
C LEU A 775 -27.12 -14.28 11.95
N VAL A 776 -26.37 -14.84 12.91
CA VAL A 776 -26.06 -16.28 12.93
C VAL A 776 -27.31 -17.10 13.21
N ASP A 777 -28.20 -16.66 14.11
CA ASP A 777 -29.47 -17.34 14.42
C ASP A 777 -30.43 -17.39 13.24
N GLN A 778 -30.26 -16.49 12.26
CA GLN A 778 -30.97 -16.54 10.97
C GLN A 778 -30.37 -17.55 9.97
N GLY A 779 -29.39 -18.36 10.39
CA GLY A 779 -28.71 -19.36 9.56
C GLY A 779 -27.44 -18.88 8.86
N ASN A 780 -27.10 -17.60 8.94
CA ASN A 780 -25.93 -17.04 8.27
C ASN A 780 -24.62 -17.45 8.97
N THR A 781 -23.51 -17.27 8.27
CA THR A 781 -22.15 -17.41 8.82
C THR A 781 -21.53 -16.02 8.97
N VAL A 782 -20.95 -15.76 10.13
CA VAL A 782 -20.30 -14.47 10.42
C VAL A 782 -18.83 -14.74 10.78
N VAL A 783 -17.92 -14.16 10.01
CA VAL A 783 -16.47 -14.18 10.27
C VAL A 783 -16.06 -12.78 10.72
N VAL A 784 -15.47 -12.69 11.90
CA VAL A 784 -15.00 -11.43 12.48
C VAL A 784 -13.49 -11.51 12.65
N ILE A 785 -12.75 -10.60 12.02
CA ILE A 785 -11.32 -10.41 12.30
C ILE A 785 -11.26 -9.45 13.48
N GLU A 786 -10.73 -9.90 14.63
CA GLU A 786 -10.79 -9.14 15.87
C GLU A 786 -9.60 -9.36 16.79
N HIS A 787 -9.34 -8.33 17.60
CA HIS A 787 -8.37 -8.32 18.69
C HIS A 787 -9.05 -8.21 20.07
N GLN A 788 -10.27 -7.68 20.11
CA GLN A 788 -11.07 -7.52 21.32
C GLN A 788 -11.47 -8.88 21.88
N LEU A 789 -10.95 -9.20 23.06
CA LEU A 789 -11.14 -10.52 23.68
C LEU A 789 -12.60 -10.79 24.04
N ASP A 790 -13.37 -9.76 24.37
CA ASP A 790 -14.81 -9.88 24.65
C ASP A 790 -15.61 -10.40 23.47
N VAL A 791 -15.23 -10.06 22.24
CA VAL A 791 -15.84 -10.62 21.03
C VAL A 791 -15.32 -12.04 20.78
N ILE A 792 -14.01 -12.27 20.98
CA ILE A 792 -13.41 -13.60 20.75
C ILE A 792 -13.98 -14.64 21.72
N LYS A 793 -14.17 -14.29 23.01
CA LYS A 793 -14.73 -15.22 24.02
C LYS A 793 -16.15 -15.68 23.73
N VAL A 794 -16.97 -14.87 23.00
CA VAL A 794 -18.35 -15.22 22.67
C VAL A 794 -18.52 -15.93 21.32
N CYS A 795 -17.45 -16.04 20.51
CA CYS A 795 -17.50 -16.76 19.23
C CYS A 795 -17.79 -18.26 19.41
N ASP A 796 -18.46 -18.88 18.46
CA ASP A 796 -18.67 -20.33 18.43
C ASP A 796 -17.40 -21.08 18.00
N HIS A 797 -16.56 -20.44 17.18
CA HIS A 797 -15.31 -20.98 16.66
C HIS A 797 -14.27 -19.88 16.54
N VAL A 798 -13.03 -20.17 16.87
CA VAL A 798 -11.90 -19.23 16.79
C VAL A 798 -10.79 -19.83 15.93
N VAL A 799 -10.17 -19.01 15.11
CA VAL A 799 -8.97 -19.34 14.33
C VAL A 799 -7.89 -18.36 14.75
N ASP A 800 -6.86 -18.82 15.41
CA ASP A 800 -5.74 -18.01 15.86
C ASP A 800 -4.58 -18.11 14.88
N VAL A 801 -4.19 -16.98 14.29
CA VAL A 801 -3.14 -16.88 13.26
C VAL A 801 -1.87 -16.29 13.88
N GLY A 802 -0.77 -17.00 13.74
CA GLY A 802 0.48 -16.61 14.39
C GLY A 802 1.66 -17.49 13.97
N PRO A 803 2.59 -17.81 14.93
CA PRO A 803 2.64 -17.29 16.31
C PRO A 803 3.03 -15.82 16.41
N GLU A 804 3.87 -15.30 15.49
CA GLU A 804 4.39 -13.95 15.48
C GLU A 804 3.88 -13.15 14.26
N GLY A 805 4.28 -11.89 14.14
CA GLY A 805 4.10 -11.08 12.94
C GLY A 805 5.16 -11.33 11.87
N GLY A 806 4.89 -10.89 10.62
CA GLY A 806 5.85 -10.94 9.51
C GLY A 806 6.24 -12.37 9.12
N LYS A 807 7.52 -12.59 8.85
CA LYS A 807 8.06 -13.88 8.37
C LYS A 807 7.93 -15.04 9.38
N HIS A 808 7.82 -14.72 10.67
CA HIS A 808 7.64 -15.69 11.74
C HIS A 808 6.16 -15.99 12.04
N GLY A 809 5.25 -15.37 11.29
CA GLY A 809 3.81 -15.61 11.34
C GLY A 809 3.32 -16.50 10.20
N GLY A 810 2.06 -16.31 9.84
CA GLY A 810 1.47 -16.92 8.65
C GLY A 810 1.09 -18.38 8.78
N THR A 811 0.89 -18.88 10.01
CA THR A 811 0.37 -20.23 10.27
C THR A 811 -0.88 -20.16 11.16
N ILE A 812 -1.71 -21.20 11.16
CA ILE A 812 -2.78 -21.36 12.15
C ILE A 812 -2.17 -22.04 13.38
N VAL A 813 -2.11 -21.28 14.48
CA VAL A 813 -1.54 -21.75 15.76
C VAL A 813 -2.53 -22.63 16.52
N ALA A 814 -3.79 -22.19 16.54
CA ALA A 814 -4.88 -22.91 17.20
C ALA A 814 -6.20 -22.69 16.44
N GLN A 815 -7.09 -23.67 16.49
CA GLN A 815 -8.40 -23.60 15.86
C GLN A 815 -9.39 -24.49 16.65
N GLY A 816 -10.53 -23.92 17.04
CA GLY A 816 -11.54 -24.64 17.82
C GLY A 816 -12.47 -23.69 18.54
N THR A 817 -13.11 -24.14 19.62
CA THR A 817 -13.86 -23.23 20.49
C THR A 817 -12.90 -22.32 21.27
N PRO A 818 -13.32 -21.17 21.79
CA PRO A 818 -12.48 -20.29 22.62
C PRO A 818 -11.76 -21.05 23.74
N GLU A 819 -12.45 -22.01 24.39
CA GLU A 819 -11.88 -22.83 25.45
C GLU A 819 -10.72 -23.70 24.93
N GLN A 820 -10.87 -24.31 23.75
CA GLN A 820 -9.82 -25.11 23.12
C GLN A 820 -8.61 -24.26 22.71
N VAL A 821 -8.85 -23.03 22.24
CA VAL A 821 -7.79 -22.09 21.91
C VAL A 821 -7.07 -21.60 23.17
N ALA A 822 -7.78 -21.42 24.29
CA ALA A 822 -7.21 -21.05 25.58
C ALA A 822 -6.23 -22.10 26.15
N GLU A 823 -6.40 -23.38 25.77
CA GLU A 823 -5.51 -24.47 26.17
C GLU A 823 -4.27 -24.63 25.28
N ALA A 824 -4.23 -23.94 24.13
CA ALA A 824 -3.13 -24.06 23.18
C ALA A 824 -1.88 -23.27 23.66
N PRO A 825 -0.76 -23.91 24.00
CA PRO A 825 0.37 -23.25 24.65
C PRO A 825 1.10 -22.25 23.74
N GLN A 826 0.99 -22.42 22.43
CA GLN A 826 1.60 -21.54 21.42
C GLN A 826 0.73 -20.33 21.04
N SER A 827 -0.51 -20.28 21.52
CA SER A 827 -1.45 -19.21 21.23
C SER A 827 -1.29 -18.04 22.20
N HIS A 828 -0.83 -16.90 21.70
CA HIS A 828 -0.83 -15.68 22.50
C HIS A 828 -2.26 -15.25 22.86
N THR A 829 -3.19 -15.30 21.92
CA THR A 829 -4.62 -15.03 22.17
C THR A 829 -5.16 -15.99 23.22
N GLY A 830 -4.81 -17.28 23.13
CA GLY A 830 -5.24 -18.31 24.09
C GLY A 830 -4.81 -18.01 25.52
N LYS A 831 -3.62 -17.47 25.71
CA LYS A 831 -3.10 -17.10 27.05
C LYS A 831 -4.02 -16.04 27.72
N TYR A 832 -4.38 -14.99 27.04
CA TYR A 832 -5.26 -13.93 27.56
C TYR A 832 -6.72 -14.40 27.67
N LEU A 833 -7.19 -15.23 26.73
CA LEU A 833 -8.51 -15.86 26.81
C LEU A 833 -8.68 -16.72 28.04
N LYS A 834 -7.64 -17.46 28.45
CA LYS A 834 -7.68 -18.33 29.63
C LYS A 834 -8.00 -17.54 30.89
N GLU A 835 -7.39 -16.38 31.06
CA GLU A 835 -7.62 -15.48 32.20
C GLU A 835 -9.06 -14.94 32.18
N LEU A 836 -9.55 -14.57 31.00
CA LEU A 836 -10.89 -13.99 30.83
C LEU A 836 -12.02 -15.02 30.95
N LEU A 837 -11.79 -16.29 30.55
CA LEU A 837 -12.76 -17.37 30.68
C LEU A 837 -12.82 -17.92 32.13
N ALA A 838 -11.81 -17.67 32.94
CA ALA A 838 -11.76 -18.05 34.34
C ALA A 838 -12.47 -17.02 35.28
N ARG A 839 -12.61 -15.78 34.83
CA ARG A 839 -13.40 -14.74 35.51
C ARG A 839 -14.91 -15.01 35.30
#